data_a387d159bedfe7a73efab62e7de8ab1a
#
_entry.id   a387d159bedfe7a73efab62e7de8ab1a
#
_cell.length_a   1.000
_cell.length_b   1.000
_cell.length_c   1.000
_cell.angle_alpha   90.00
_cell.angle_beta   90.00
_cell.angle_gamma   90.00
#
_symmetry.space_group_name_H-M   'P 1'
#
loop_
_entity.id
_entity.type
_entity.pdbx_description
1 polymer ?
#
loop_
_entity_poly.entity_id
_entity_poly.type
_entity_poly.pdbx_seq_one_letter_code
_entity_poly.pdbx_strand_id
1 'polypeptide(L)'
;MAGIVLNRSERRPAPGIPAGEVRIPPPPQVADPDSGRWQRLLALLPMAGGSVAMAVLPGRDGGVYPYLMAAVFGVSTLAMLATSWNSAPGAGTRSATDLARRRYLRQLAGLRGQVRGTVDRQRTALNYRYPDPDRLWSTAASSRVWERRPHDRDFATVRVGVGSRPLATPLVPPADDRPVDEIEPLTAAALRRFIDSYSVVPGLPIVVGLRDVARIFVVGRPDGDAPDGAPATLVRAVLAQLAVLHAPDDLRIAIYAPADRRDRWEWVKWLPHAGHPQRTDATGPLRLVAGSAAELARLLDSMSPAHVVVVCDGTQPNDGTGANDRTGANDGGGNGVTVVQVGVPAPRILDRVTVELSVGPSGRLVIRGSTGPIDTGTADGLGVVEAEALARQLAPLRLATNSGPGRSAAVAQADLVQLLGFGSGGAGARWWTTAGPDRSPSVDRHLRVPFGVTAEGQPVELDLKESALHGMGPHGLVVGATGSGKSELLRTLVLGLALTHPPESLNLVLIDFKGGATFAALDRLPHTAAVITNLAQELPLVDRMADALHGEVVRRQQLLRRAGNLASRQDYLRVQPTDETLPPLPSLVIVCDEFTELLTAKPDFIDIFLQIGRVGRSLGMHLVLASQRVDEGRLRGLDTHLAYQIGLRTFSALESRAVLGVPDAYHLPREPGHGFLRYGTGAPVRFRAAYVSGPYRRPAPRRAGGPRSTPMLYGFRTHPVPAAATRPEPSAAPGTSGRFSYSLCTMMRAASCAATA
;
A
#
# COMPACT_ATOMS: atom_id res chain seq x y z
N MET A 1 -1.90 6.07 22.04
CA MET A 1 -2.17 4.85 21.26
C MET A 1 -0.91 4.56 20.44
N ALA A 2 -0.44 3.31 20.43
CA ALA A 2 0.65 2.92 19.53
C ALA A 2 0.18 3.11 18.09
N GLY A 3 0.92 3.88 17.28
CA GLY A 3 0.60 4.11 15.88
C GLY A 3 1.11 2.95 15.02
N ILE A 4 0.30 2.51 14.06
CA ILE A 4 0.70 1.53 13.04
C ILE A 4 1.25 2.32 11.86
N VAL A 5 2.52 2.13 11.55
CA VAL A 5 3.16 2.83 10.43
C VAL A 5 2.95 2.05 9.15
N LEU A 6 2.40 2.74 8.16
CA LEU A 6 2.19 2.21 6.82
C LEU A 6 3.29 2.70 5.88
N ASN A 7 4.04 1.77 5.32
CA ASN A 7 4.90 2.04 4.18
C ASN A 7 4.03 2.01 2.92
N ARG A 8 4.00 3.12 2.18
CA ARG A 8 3.31 3.17 0.89
C ARG A 8 4.03 2.28 -0.12
N SER A 9 3.44 1.13 -0.40
CA SER A 9 3.85 0.29 -1.52
C SER A 9 3.53 0.97 -2.87
N GLU A 10 4.15 0.49 -3.94
CA GLU A 10 3.76 0.90 -5.29
C GLU A 10 2.28 0.55 -5.53
N ARG A 11 1.54 1.50 -6.12
CA ARG A 11 0.11 1.31 -6.40
C ARG A 11 -0.08 0.19 -7.40
N ARG A 12 -0.89 -0.79 -7.06
CA ARG A 12 -1.26 -1.85 -8.01
C ARG A 12 -2.08 -1.25 -9.15
N PRO A 13 -1.78 -1.60 -10.41
CA PRO A 13 -2.56 -1.12 -11.54
C PRO A 13 -4.01 -1.57 -11.41
N ALA A 14 -4.94 -0.62 -11.58
CA ALA A 14 -6.37 -0.92 -11.61
C ALA A 14 -6.70 -1.73 -12.88
N PRO A 15 -7.71 -2.61 -12.86
CA PRO A 15 -8.21 -3.25 -14.07
C PRO A 15 -8.50 -2.23 -15.16
N GLY A 16 -8.07 -2.51 -16.40
CA GLY A 16 -8.25 -1.63 -17.53
C GLY A 16 -9.73 -1.48 -17.91
N ILE A 17 -10.16 -0.25 -18.17
CA ILE A 17 -11.47 0.01 -18.79
C ILE A 17 -11.34 -0.35 -20.25
N PRO A 18 -12.26 -1.16 -20.83
CA PRO A 18 -12.24 -1.48 -22.26
C PRO A 18 -12.25 -0.22 -23.11
N ALA A 19 -11.41 -0.18 -24.13
CA ALA A 19 -11.31 0.91 -25.09
C ALA A 19 -11.63 0.41 -26.50
N GLY A 20 -11.96 1.33 -27.42
CA GLY A 20 -12.33 1.04 -28.78
C GLY A 20 -13.82 1.27 -29.05
N GLU A 21 -14.30 0.80 -30.20
CA GLU A 21 -15.70 0.92 -30.63
C GLU A 21 -16.21 -0.44 -31.13
N VAL A 22 -17.50 -0.67 -31.01
CA VAL A 22 -18.17 -1.86 -31.57
C VAL A 22 -18.96 -1.43 -32.78
N ARG A 23 -18.44 -1.76 -33.97
CA ARG A 23 -19.14 -1.50 -35.24
C ARG A 23 -20.20 -2.56 -35.47
N ILE A 24 -21.42 -2.12 -35.73
CA ILE A 24 -22.54 -3.02 -35.98
C ILE A 24 -22.71 -3.14 -37.51
N PRO A 25 -22.83 -4.34 -38.04
CA PRO A 25 -23.06 -4.53 -39.47
C PRO A 25 -24.44 -3.99 -39.89
N PRO A 26 -24.60 -3.51 -41.11
CA PRO A 26 -25.90 -3.02 -41.61
C PRO A 26 -26.91 -4.17 -41.69
N PRO A 27 -28.20 -3.87 -41.48
CA PRO A 27 -29.26 -4.84 -41.68
C PRO A 27 -29.41 -5.22 -43.16
N PRO A 28 -29.85 -6.46 -43.45
CA PRO A 28 -30.03 -6.93 -44.83
C PRO A 28 -31.09 -6.09 -45.57
N GLN A 29 -30.93 -6.02 -46.89
CA GLN A 29 -31.92 -5.41 -47.77
C GLN A 29 -33.14 -6.32 -47.97
N VAL A 30 -34.29 -5.74 -48.22
CA VAL A 30 -35.45 -6.43 -48.75
C VAL A 30 -35.13 -6.82 -50.18
N ALA A 31 -35.18 -8.11 -50.49
CA ALA A 31 -34.98 -8.56 -51.86
C ALA A 31 -36.13 -8.04 -52.73
N ASP A 32 -35.78 -7.23 -53.73
CA ASP A 32 -36.75 -6.66 -54.66
C ASP A 32 -37.42 -7.81 -55.44
N PRO A 33 -38.76 -7.96 -55.34
CA PRO A 33 -39.46 -9.07 -55.94
C PRO A 33 -39.52 -8.99 -57.48
N ASP A 34 -39.19 -7.86 -58.09
CA ASP A 34 -39.56 -7.60 -59.49
C ASP A 34 -38.43 -7.58 -60.51
N SER A 35 -37.17 -7.48 -60.12
CA SER A 35 -36.05 -7.24 -61.02
C SER A 35 -35.66 -8.43 -61.94
N GLY A 36 -36.22 -9.59 -61.75
CA GLY A 36 -35.84 -10.77 -62.53
C GLY A 36 -36.95 -11.38 -63.42
N ARG A 37 -38.19 -10.97 -63.29
CA ARG A 37 -39.33 -11.63 -63.97
C ARG A 37 -39.44 -11.25 -65.42
N TRP A 38 -39.38 -9.98 -65.75
CA TRP A 38 -39.46 -9.50 -67.10
C TRP A 38 -38.26 -9.90 -67.96
N GLN A 39 -37.08 -9.89 -67.39
CA GLN A 39 -35.84 -10.34 -68.09
C GLN A 39 -35.87 -11.84 -68.43
N ARG A 40 -36.42 -12.70 -67.53
CA ARG A 40 -36.62 -14.14 -67.85
C ARG A 40 -37.73 -14.41 -68.89
N LEU A 41 -38.83 -13.62 -68.82
CA LEU A 41 -39.89 -13.70 -69.86
C LEU A 41 -39.38 -13.21 -71.23
N LEU A 42 -38.58 -12.13 -71.27
CA LEU A 42 -37.96 -11.61 -72.49
C LEU A 42 -36.94 -12.58 -73.03
N ALA A 43 -36.22 -13.36 -72.24
CA ALA A 43 -35.28 -14.38 -72.68
C ALA A 43 -35.96 -15.62 -73.33
N LEU A 44 -37.25 -15.87 -73.08
CA LEU A 44 -38.04 -16.94 -73.67
C LEU A 44 -38.69 -16.53 -74.98
N LEU A 45 -38.84 -15.23 -75.29
CA LEU A 45 -39.41 -14.71 -76.52
C LEU A 45 -38.74 -15.18 -77.79
N PRO A 46 -37.39 -15.26 -77.95
CA PRO A 46 -36.73 -15.74 -79.09
C PRO A 46 -37.00 -17.24 -79.38
N MET A 47 -37.10 -18.04 -78.33
CA MET A 47 -37.38 -19.49 -78.45
C MET A 47 -38.83 -19.75 -78.82
N ALA A 48 -39.77 -19.00 -78.24
CA ALA A 48 -41.18 -19.09 -78.69
C ALA A 48 -41.41 -18.56 -80.10
N GLY A 49 -40.73 -17.48 -80.49
CA GLY A 49 -40.72 -16.96 -81.89
C GLY A 49 -40.10 -17.92 -82.87
N GLY A 50 -39.04 -18.60 -82.50
CA GLY A 50 -38.38 -19.62 -83.32
C GLY A 50 -39.25 -20.86 -83.56
N SER A 51 -39.99 -21.31 -82.57
CA SER A 51 -40.91 -22.46 -82.71
C SER A 51 -42.12 -22.13 -83.61
N VAL A 52 -42.64 -20.90 -83.50
CA VAL A 52 -43.73 -20.40 -84.34
C VAL A 52 -43.24 -20.18 -85.78
N ALA A 53 -42.06 -19.61 -85.98
CA ALA A 53 -41.46 -19.40 -87.28
C ALA A 53 -41.22 -20.73 -88.04
N MET A 54 -40.75 -21.78 -87.34
CA MET A 54 -40.56 -23.10 -87.90
C MET A 54 -41.87 -23.83 -88.25
N ALA A 55 -42.95 -23.52 -87.55
CA ALA A 55 -44.27 -24.11 -87.84
C ALA A 55 -45.01 -23.41 -88.94
N VAL A 56 -44.76 -22.12 -89.24
CA VAL A 56 -45.46 -21.28 -90.21
C VAL A 56 -44.77 -21.18 -91.58
N LEU A 57 -43.45 -21.43 -91.69
CA LEU A 57 -42.71 -21.43 -92.95
C LEU A 57 -42.63 -22.85 -93.54
N PRO A 58 -43.56 -23.17 -94.47
CA PRO A 58 -43.47 -24.47 -95.11
C PRO A 58 -42.31 -24.47 -96.09
N GLY A 59 -41.28 -25.31 -95.87
CA GLY A 59 -40.25 -25.58 -96.79
C GLY A 59 -40.83 -26.26 -98.02
N ARG A 60 -40.30 -25.96 -99.22
CA ARG A 60 -40.73 -26.32 -100.52
C ARG A 60 -40.61 -27.85 -100.79
N ASP A 61 -40.07 -28.61 -99.87
CA ASP A 61 -39.99 -30.09 -99.94
C ASP A 61 -40.75 -30.65 -98.71
N GLY A 62 -41.94 -31.19 -98.93
CA GLY A 62 -42.93 -31.63 -97.96
C GLY A 62 -42.55 -32.76 -97.02
N GLY A 63 -41.44 -32.59 -96.28
CA GLY A 63 -40.98 -33.54 -95.28
C GLY A 63 -41.54 -33.29 -93.92
N VAL A 64 -41.77 -34.34 -93.10
CA VAL A 64 -42.34 -34.30 -91.71
C VAL A 64 -41.35 -33.68 -90.70
N TYR A 65 -40.10 -33.50 -91.07
CA TYR A 65 -39.00 -33.09 -90.23
C TYR A 65 -39.17 -31.67 -89.59
N PRO A 66 -39.62 -30.61 -90.29
CA PRO A 66 -39.82 -29.30 -89.72
C PRO A 66 -40.89 -29.27 -88.63
N TYR A 67 -41.94 -30.07 -88.80
CA TYR A 67 -43.03 -30.14 -87.79
C TYR A 67 -42.62 -30.92 -86.60
N LEU A 68 -41.77 -31.93 -86.71
CA LEU A 68 -41.19 -32.65 -85.60
C LEU A 68 -40.27 -31.75 -84.73
N MET A 69 -39.46 -30.95 -85.39
CA MET A 69 -38.56 -30.00 -84.74
C MET A 69 -39.36 -28.86 -84.06
N ALA A 70 -40.39 -28.33 -84.70
CA ALA A 70 -41.28 -27.34 -84.09
C ALA A 70 -42.03 -27.87 -82.86
N ALA A 71 -42.44 -29.17 -82.90
CA ALA A 71 -43.05 -29.85 -81.74
C ALA A 71 -42.10 -30.03 -80.59
N VAL A 72 -40.82 -30.45 -80.88
CA VAL A 72 -39.78 -30.61 -79.85
C VAL A 72 -39.44 -29.28 -79.21
N PHE A 73 -39.28 -28.19 -79.97
CA PHE A 73 -39.05 -26.85 -79.47
C PHE A 73 -40.25 -26.30 -78.68
N GLY A 74 -41.49 -26.56 -79.17
CA GLY A 74 -42.73 -26.20 -78.51
C GLY A 74 -42.90 -26.89 -77.17
N VAL A 75 -42.65 -28.21 -77.11
CA VAL A 75 -42.68 -28.97 -75.86
C VAL A 75 -41.56 -28.53 -74.91
N SER A 76 -40.36 -28.23 -75.40
CA SER A 76 -39.25 -27.71 -74.62
C SER A 76 -39.57 -26.32 -74.03
N THR A 77 -40.22 -25.46 -74.87
CA THR A 77 -40.64 -24.12 -74.40
C THR A 77 -41.79 -24.22 -73.38
N LEU A 78 -42.75 -25.12 -73.57
CA LEU A 78 -43.82 -25.40 -72.60
C LEU A 78 -43.28 -26.02 -71.33
N ALA A 79 -42.32 -26.94 -71.42
CA ALA A 79 -41.64 -27.52 -70.23
C ALA A 79 -40.88 -26.44 -69.44
N MET A 80 -40.16 -25.54 -70.15
CA MET A 80 -39.50 -24.38 -69.47
C MET A 80 -40.48 -23.42 -68.86
N LEU A 81 -41.59 -23.13 -69.53
CA LEU A 81 -42.67 -22.32 -68.99
C LEU A 81 -43.30 -22.99 -67.76
N ALA A 82 -43.56 -24.29 -67.80
CA ALA A 82 -44.14 -25.04 -66.67
C ALA A 82 -43.17 -25.11 -65.48
N THR A 83 -41.85 -25.28 -65.70
CA THR A 83 -40.85 -25.22 -64.64
C THR A 83 -40.69 -23.84 -64.09
N SER A 84 -40.81 -22.77 -64.92
CA SER A 84 -40.80 -21.39 -64.45
C SER A 84 -42.08 -20.99 -63.69
N TRP A 85 -43.21 -21.61 -64.05
CA TRP A 85 -44.51 -21.38 -63.36
C TRP A 85 -44.62 -22.17 -62.05
N ASN A 86 -44.05 -23.37 -62.03
CA ASN A 86 -44.04 -24.20 -60.80
C ASN A 86 -43.04 -23.73 -59.75
N SER A 87 -42.12 -22.86 -60.10
CA SER A 87 -41.32 -22.12 -59.12
C SER A 87 -42.25 -21.04 -58.49
N ALA A 88 -42.90 -21.39 -57.38
CA ALA A 88 -43.85 -20.52 -56.67
C ALA A 88 -43.32 -19.09 -56.55
N PRO A 89 -44.07 -18.05 -56.99
CA PRO A 89 -43.58 -16.68 -56.96
C PRO A 89 -43.34 -16.26 -55.52
N GLY A 90 -42.07 -16.02 -55.19
CA GLY A 90 -41.66 -15.56 -53.87
C GLY A 90 -41.10 -16.62 -52.92
N ALA A 91 -41.07 -17.92 -53.25
CA ALA A 91 -40.51 -18.93 -52.36
C ALA A 91 -38.97 -18.80 -52.26
N GLY A 92 -38.26 -18.51 -53.35
CA GLY A 92 -36.82 -18.29 -53.38
C GLY A 92 -36.41 -16.98 -52.69
N THR A 93 -37.17 -15.90 -52.90
CA THR A 93 -36.93 -14.61 -52.27
C THR A 93 -37.28 -14.63 -50.81
N ARG A 94 -38.37 -15.28 -50.39
CA ARG A 94 -38.72 -15.46 -48.96
C ARG A 94 -37.67 -16.32 -48.24
N SER A 95 -37.21 -17.42 -48.82
CA SER A 95 -36.17 -18.27 -48.25
C SER A 95 -34.84 -17.53 -48.13
N ALA A 96 -34.43 -16.74 -49.12
CA ALA A 96 -33.25 -15.91 -49.09
C ALA A 96 -33.32 -14.82 -48.02
N THR A 97 -34.45 -14.14 -47.90
CA THR A 97 -34.69 -13.11 -46.83
C THR A 97 -34.69 -13.73 -45.45
N ASP A 98 -35.32 -14.90 -45.26
CA ASP A 98 -35.28 -15.61 -43.98
C ASP A 98 -33.87 -16.09 -43.58
N LEU A 99 -33.07 -16.55 -44.54
CA LEU A 99 -31.68 -16.90 -44.31
C LEU A 99 -30.83 -15.69 -43.92
N ALA A 100 -30.99 -14.56 -44.64
CA ALA A 100 -30.30 -13.31 -44.35
C ALA A 100 -30.68 -12.78 -42.96
N ARG A 101 -31.99 -12.82 -42.64
CA ARG A 101 -32.52 -12.45 -41.28
C ARG A 101 -31.90 -13.31 -40.18
N ARG A 102 -31.90 -14.66 -40.36
CA ARG A 102 -31.32 -15.58 -39.37
C ARG A 102 -29.81 -15.37 -39.21
N ARG A 103 -29.11 -15.07 -40.31
CA ARG A 103 -27.67 -14.76 -40.26
C ARG A 103 -27.39 -13.48 -39.53
N TYR A 104 -28.15 -12.40 -39.77
CA TYR A 104 -28.00 -11.12 -39.11
C TYR A 104 -28.34 -11.20 -37.62
N LEU A 105 -29.41 -11.87 -37.23
CA LEU A 105 -29.78 -12.08 -35.82
C LEU A 105 -28.70 -12.91 -35.08
N ARG A 106 -28.05 -13.88 -35.74
CA ARG A 106 -26.90 -14.61 -35.19
C ARG A 106 -25.70 -13.69 -34.99
N GLN A 107 -25.42 -12.79 -35.93
CA GLN A 107 -24.36 -11.78 -35.79
C GLN A 107 -24.63 -10.84 -34.58
N LEU A 108 -25.86 -10.33 -34.45
CA LEU A 108 -26.25 -9.53 -33.29
C LEU A 108 -26.13 -10.32 -31.97
N ALA A 109 -26.48 -11.60 -31.97
CA ALA A 109 -26.29 -12.46 -30.80
C ALA A 109 -24.81 -12.65 -30.41
N GLY A 110 -23.91 -12.75 -31.39
CA GLY A 110 -22.47 -12.76 -31.17
C GLY A 110 -21.95 -11.44 -30.58
N LEU A 111 -22.37 -10.31 -31.14
CA LEU A 111 -22.07 -8.98 -30.62
C LEU A 111 -22.60 -8.78 -29.19
N ARG A 112 -23.77 -9.33 -28.86
CA ARG A 112 -24.32 -9.31 -27.51
C ARG A 112 -23.36 -9.96 -26.49
N GLY A 113 -22.73 -11.08 -26.83
CA GLY A 113 -21.73 -11.73 -25.99
C GLY A 113 -20.52 -10.82 -25.72
N GLN A 114 -19.99 -10.17 -26.78
CA GLN A 114 -18.88 -9.23 -26.66
C GLN A 114 -19.21 -8.02 -25.81
N VAL A 115 -20.40 -7.41 -26.04
CA VAL A 115 -20.86 -6.25 -25.27
C VAL A 115 -21.07 -6.60 -23.81
N ARG A 116 -21.66 -7.75 -23.47
CA ARG A 116 -21.77 -8.22 -22.08
C ARG A 116 -20.42 -8.36 -21.42
N GLY A 117 -19.45 -8.99 -22.10
CA GLY A 117 -18.09 -9.08 -21.58
C GLY A 117 -17.41 -7.71 -21.38
N THR A 118 -17.77 -6.71 -22.21
CA THR A 118 -17.33 -5.32 -22.03
C THR A 118 -17.99 -4.68 -20.82
N VAL A 119 -19.29 -4.85 -20.65
CA VAL A 119 -20.07 -4.35 -19.47
C VAL A 119 -19.47 -4.90 -18.18
N ASP A 120 -19.17 -6.21 -18.12
CA ASP A 120 -18.62 -6.84 -16.92
C ASP A 120 -17.23 -6.31 -16.59
N ARG A 121 -16.37 -6.14 -17.60
CA ARG A 121 -15.04 -5.55 -17.42
C ARG A 121 -15.11 -4.08 -16.99
N GLN A 122 -15.99 -3.29 -17.61
CA GLN A 122 -16.23 -1.89 -17.25
C GLN A 122 -16.72 -1.78 -15.79
N ARG A 123 -17.68 -2.62 -15.40
CA ARG A 123 -18.21 -2.68 -14.02
C ARG A 123 -17.13 -3.05 -13.02
N THR A 124 -16.34 -4.08 -13.32
CA THR A 124 -15.23 -4.52 -12.47
C THR A 124 -14.19 -3.42 -12.31
N ALA A 125 -13.78 -2.77 -13.40
CA ALA A 125 -12.79 -1.71 -13.39
C ALA A 125 -13.24 -0.47 -12.60
N LEU A 126 -14.50 -0.04 -12.78
CA LEU A 126 -15.05 1.13 -12.10
C LEU A 126 -15.30 0.86 -10.61
N ASN A 127 -15.86 -0.31 -10.25
CA ASN A 127 -16.07 -0.68 -8.84
C ASN A 127 -14.76 -0.92 -8.10
N TYR A 128 -13.71 -1.41 -8.77
CA TYR A 128 -12.37 -1.47 -8.18
C TYR A 128 -11.85 -0.06 -7.89
N ARG A 129 -11.97 0.85 -8.85
CA ARG A 129 -11.45 2.23 -8.72
C ARG A 129 -12.26 3.07 -7.74
N TYR A 130 -13.59 2.89 -7.71
CA TYR A 130 -14.54 3.62 -6.88
C TYR A 130 -15.39 2.64 -6.07
N PRO A 131 -14.83 2.08 -4.98
CA PRO A 131 -15.52 1.08 -4.17
C PRO A 131 -16.80 1.61 -3.57
N ASP A 132 -17.71 0.70 -3.32
CA ASP A 132 -18.96 0.98 -2.60
C ASP A 132 -18.64 1.45 -1.17
N PRO A 133 -19.37 2.42 -0.59
CA PRO A 133 -19.22 2.81 0.81
C PRO A 133 -19.23 1.63 1.78
N ASP A 134 -20.06 0.63 1.57
CA ASP A 134 -20.15 -0.58 2.40
C ASP A 134 -18.91 -1.46 2.34
N ARG A 135 -18.03 -1.27 1.35
CA ARG A 135 -16.78 -2.01 1.18
C ARG A 135 -15.52 -1.24 1.62
N LEU A 136 -15.69 -0.01 2.10
CA LEU A 136 -14.55 0.82 2.50
C LEU A 136 -13.78 0.23 3.68
N TRP A 137 -14.46 -0.43 4.62
CA TRP A 137 -13.82 -1.10 5.75
C TRP A 137 -12.81 -2.17 5.33
N SER A 138 -13.15 -2.97 4.29
CA SER A 138 -12.24 -3.99 3.76
C SER A 138 -11.08 -3.37 2.97
N THR A 139 -11.33 -2.24 2.27
CA THR A 139 -10.29 -1.47 1.59
C THR A 139 -9.31 -0.88 2.60
N ALA A 140 -9.79 -0.35 3.73
CA ALA A 140 -8.98 0.17 4.82
C ALA A 140 -8.10 -0.90 5.49
N ALA A 141 -8.54 -2.17 5.49
CA ALA A 141 -7.77 -3.32 6.00
C ALA A 141 -6.81 -3.93 4.96
N SER A 142 -6.79 -3.43 3.74
CA SER A 142 -5.98 -3.97 2.64
C SER A 142 -4.76 -3.10 2.32
N SER A 143 -3.90 -3.58 1.41
CA SER A 143 -2.78 -2.80 0.88
C SER A 143 -3.21 -1.58 0.03
N ARG A 144 -4.50 -1.39 -0.18
CA ARG A 144 -5.07 -0.27 -0.93
C ARG A 144 -5.35 0.97 -0.07
N VAL A 145 -5.21 0.87 1.26
CA VAL A 145 -5.34 2.03 2.15
C VAL A 145 -4.33 3.09 1.73
N TRP A 146 -4.83 4.33 1.51
CA TRP A 146 -4.03 5.47 1.09
C TRP A 146 -3.27 5.28 -0.24
N GLU A 147 -3.85 4.49 -1.17
CA GLU A 147 -3.20 4.17 -2.45
C GLU A 147 -3.09 5.36 -3.41
N ARG A 148 -3.99 6.35 -3.32
CA ARG A 148 -4.03 7.49 -4.24
C ARG A 148 -3.04 8.58 -3.84
N ARG A 149 -2.26 9.04 -4.82
CA ARG A 149 -1.21 10.05 -4.65
C ARG A 149 -1.59 11.36 -5.34
N PRO A 150 -1.03 12.52 -4.93
CA PRO A 150 -1.38 13.81 -5.52
C PRO A 150 -1.22 13.92 -7.04
N HIS A 151 -0.32 13.13 -7.65
CA HIS A 151 -0.11 13.11 -9.10
C HIS A 151 -1.03 12.12 -9.86
N ASP A 152 -1.80 11.29 -9.16
CA ASP A 152 -2.70 10.34 -9.80
C ASP A 152 -3.91 11.08 -10.41
N ARG A 153 -4.40 10.61 -11.56
CA ARG A 153 -5.56 11.20 -12.25
C ARG A 153 -6.86 11.11 -11.46
N ASP A 154 -6.97 10.11 -10.58
CA ASP A 154 -8.13 9.88 -9.71
C ASP A 154 -7.91 10.39 -8.27
N PHE A 155 -6.86 11.21 -8.04
CA PHE A 155 -6.68 11.89 -6.77
C PHE A 155 -7.83 12.86 -6.50
N ALA A 156 -8.35 12.84 -5.28
CA ALA A 156 -9.52 13.63 -4.85
C ALA A 156 -10.79 13.42 -5.71
N THR A 157 -10.90 12.28 -6.43
CA THR A 157 -12.13 11.89 -7.11
C THR A 157 -12.95 10.96 -6.21
N VAL A 158 -14.22 11.29 -6.00
CA VAL A 158 -15.11 10.57 -5.09
C VAL A 158 -16.34 10.04 -5.83
N ARG A 159 -16.82 8.89 -5.42
CA ARG A 159 -18.11 8.35 -5.82
C ARG A 159 -19.19 8.99 -4.96
N VAL A 160 -20.26 9.46 -5.60
CA VAL A 160 -21.39 10.11 -4.93
C VAL A 160 -22.67 9.29 -5.07
N GLY A 161 -22.65 8.23 -5.88
CA GLY A 161 -23.81 7.38 -6.10
C GLY A 161 -23.61 6.39 -7.23
N VAL A 162 -24.69 5.75 -7.62
CA VAL A 162 -24.76 4.83 -8.75
C VAL A 162 -25.81 5.29 -9.75
N GLY A 163 -25.52 5.13 -11.04
CA GLY A 163 -26.43 5.52 -12.12
C GLY A 163 -26.15 4.80 -13.41
N SER A 164 -26.76 5.29 -14.47
CA SER A 164 -26.58 4.77 -15.81
C SER A 164 -25.48 5.54 -16.53
N ARG A 165 -24.51 4.82 -17.11
CA ARG A 165 -23.35 5.39 -17.80
C ARG A 165 -23.24 4.86 -19.21
N PRO A 166 -22.70 5.61 -20.17
CA PRO A 166 -22.42 5.10 -21.50
C PRO A 166 -21.55 3.84 -21.47
N LEU A 167 -21.77 2.93 -22.39
CA LEU A 167 -20.88 1.78 -22.59
C LEU A 167 -19.47 2.27 -22.94
N ALA A 168 -18.44 1.70 -22.30
CA ALA A 168 -17.05 2.10 -22.50
C ALA A 168 -16.55 1.93 -23.94
N THR A 169 -17.12 0.99 -24.69
CA THR A 169 -16.92 0.82 -26.13
C THR A 169 -18.21 1.24 -26.85
N PRO A 170 -18.33 2.49 -27.33
CA PRO A 170 -19.55 2.97 -27.98
C PRO A 170 -19.98 2.04 -29.10
N LEU A 171 -21.32 1.84 -29.20
CA LEU A 171 -21.92 1.12 -30.31
C LEU A 171 -22.04 2.08 -31.50
N VAL A 172 -21.29 1.81 -32.57
CA VAL A 172 -21.32 2.61 -33.79
C VAL A 172 -22.34 1.98 -34.75
N PRO A 173 -23.49 2.65 -34.97
CA PRO A 173 -24.46 2.21 -35.96
C PRO A 173 -23.80 2.22 -37.34
N PRO A 174 -24.27 1.37 -38.29
CA PRO A 174 -23.78 1.41 -39.66
C PRO A 174 -24.12 2.77 -40.29
N ALA A 175 -23.15 3.32 -41.04
CA ALA A 175 -23.44 4.39 -41.99
C ALA A 175 -24.26 3.80 -43.14
N ASP A 176 -25.56 3.98 -43.11
CA ASP A 176 -26.46 3.39 -44.08
C ASP A 176 -27.23 4.51 -44.77
N ASP A 177 -26.82 4.86 -46.01
CA ASP A 177 -27.43 5.88 -46.81
C ASP A 177 -28.65 5.33 -47.62
N ARG A 178 -29.02 4.07 -47.34
CA ARG A 178 -30.14 3.42 -48.03
C ARG A 178 -31.50 3.95 -47.58
N PRO A 179 -32.46 4.04 -48.49
CA PRO A 179 -33.84 4.36 -48.16
C PRO A 179 -34.42 3.38 -47.13
N VAL A 180 -35.24 3.86 -46.22
CA VAL A 180 -35.79 3.06 -45.10
C VAL A 180 -36.67 1.91 -45.58
N ASP A 181 -37.30 2.05 -46.74
CA ASP A 181 -38.14 1.07 -47.41
C ASP A 181 -37.34 -0.12 -48.04
N GLU A 182 -36.07 0.06 -48.33
CA GLU A 182 -35.16 -1.01 -48.75
C GLU A 182 -34.60 -1.87 -47.61
N ILE A 183 -34.75 -1.43 -46.38
CA ILE A 183 -34.21 -2.10 -45.19
C ILE A 183 -35.22 -3.11 -44.65
N GLU A 184 -34.79 -4.32 -44.32
CA GLU A 184 -35.67 -5.34 -43.74
C GLU A 184 -36.17 -4.91 -42.34
N PRO A 185 -37.51 -4.73 -42.15
CA PRO A 185 -38.05 -4.07 -40.96
C PRO A 185 -37.78 -4.77 -39.64
N LEU A 186 -37.80 -6.12 -39.61
CA LEU A 186 -37.57 -6.87 -38.36
C LEU A 186 -36.13 -6.78 -37.89
N THR A 187 -35.16 -6.82 -38.81
CA THR A 187 -33.73 -6.69 -38.46
C THR A 187 -33.38 -5.25 -38.10
N ALA A 188 -33.99 -4.26 -38.74
CA ALA A 188 -33.86 -2.85 -38.38
C ALA A 188 -34.45 -2.57 -36.99
N ALA A 189 -35.58 -3.16 -36.64
CA ALA A 189 -36.14 -3.07 -35.30
C ALA A 189 -35.29 -3.79 -34.26
N ALA A 190 -34.70 -4.94 -34.61
CA ALA A 190 -33.75 -5.68 -33.75
C ALA A 190 -32.47 -4.88 -33.50
N LEU A 191 -31.96 -4.18 -34.52
CA LEU A 191 -30.80 -3.29 -34.40
C LEU A 191 -31.08 -2.14 -33.45
N ARG A 192 -32.21 -1.44 -33.63
CA ARG A 192 -32.60 -0.34 -32.74
C ARG A 192 -32.72 -0.80 -31.29
N ARG A 193 -33.45 -1.90 -31.03
CA ARG A 193 -33.56 -2.49 -29.69
C ARG A 193 -32.22 -2.88 -29.11
N PHE A 194 -31.29 -3.38 -29.94
CA PHE A 194 -29.93 -3.74 -29.50
C PHE A 194 -29.18 -2.48 -29.05
N ILE A 195 -29.17 -1.42 -29.83
CA ILE A 195 -28.53 -0.15 -29.49
C ILE A 195 -29.14 0.43 -28.22
N ASP A 196 -30.48 0.56 -28.14
CA ASP A 196 -31.18 1.10 -26.98
C ASP A 196 -30.90 0.33 -25.70
N SER A 197 -30.77 -1.01 -25.79
CA SER A 197 -30.57 -1.87 -24.63
C SER A 197 -29.12 -1.89 -24.14
N TYR A 198 -28.13 -1.61 -24.99
CA TYR A 198 -26.72 -1.79 -24.66
C TYR A 198 -25.87 -0.52 -24.76
N SER A 199 -26.41 0.61 -25.24
CA SER A 199 -25.69 1.89 -25.29
C SER A 199 -25.40 2.45 -23.90
N VAL A 200 -26.21 2.08 -22.90
CA VAL A 200 -26.13 2.55 -21.52
C VAL A 200 -26.06 1.37 -20.56
N VAL A 201 -25.13 1.43 -19.63
CA VAL A 201 -24.90 0.43 -18.58
C VAL A 201 -25.43 0.95 -17.25
N PRO A 202 -26.44 0.31 -16.65
CA PRO A 202 -26.98 0.72 -15.36
C PRO A 202 -26.10 0.25 -14.20
N GLY A 203 -26.23 0.95 -13.04
CA GLY A 203 -25.59 0.54 -11.80
C GLY A 203 -24.07 0.75 -11.79
N LEU A 204 -23.56 1.74 -12.50
CA LEU A 204 -22.16 2.14 -12.47
C LEU A 204 -21.93 3.34 -11.54
N PRO A 205 -20.73 3.48 -10.94
CA PRO A 205 -20.39 4.61 -10.08
C PRO A 205 -20.55 5.96 -10.80
N ILE A 206 -21.18 6.89 -10.13
CA ILE A 206 -21.21 8.32 -10.47
C ILE A 206 -20.13 9.00 -9.64
N VAL A 207 -19.22 9.72 -10.27
CA VAL A 207 -18.05 10.29 -9.60
C VAL A 207 -17.96 11.81 -9.82
N VAL A 208 -17.39 12.51 -8.82
CA VAL A 208 -17.07 13.93 -8.87
C VAL A 208 -15.60 14.12 -8.55
N GLY A 209 -14.88 14.85 -9.40
CA GLY A 209 -13.49 15.24 -9.15
C GLY A 209 -13.45 16.51 -8.32
N LEU A 210 -12.94 16.44 -7.09
CA LEU A 210 -12.88 17.60 -6.19
C LEU A 210 -11.83 18.62 -6.62
N ARG A 211 -10.86 18.23 -7.44
CA ARG A 211 -9.88 19.17 -8.00
C ARG A 211 -10.46 20.14 -9.01
N ASP A 212 -11.50 19.69 -9.69
CA ASP A 212 -12.14 20.46 -10.76
C ASP A 212 -13.26 21.34 -10.22
N VAL A 213 -13.57 21.23 -8.91
CA VAL A 213 -14.72 21.85 -8.26
C VAL A 213 -14.28 22.58 -7.00
N ALA A 214 -14.55 23.87 -6.94
CA ALA A 214 -14.25 24.69 -5.75
C ALA A 214 -15.37 24.59 -4.69
N ARG A 215 -16.63 24.43 -5.13
CA ARG A 215 -17.80 24.40 -4.24
C ARG A 215 -18.77 23.28 -4.62
N ILE A 216 -19.22 22.56 -3.62
CA ILE A 216 -20.25 21.53 -3.75
C ILE A 216 -21.39 21.86 -2.78
N PHE A 217 -22.58 22.04 -3.31
CA PHE A 217 -23.81 22.18 -2.51
C PHE A 217 -24.47 20.82 -2.42
N VAL A 218 -24.66 20.30 -1.21
CA VAL A 218 -25.38 19.04 -0.98
C VAL A 218 -26.72 19.40 -0.34
N VAL A 219 -27.76 19.28 -1.11
CA VAL A 219 -29.13 19.67 -0.71
C VAL A 219 -30.03 18.44 -0.68
N GLY A 220 -31.01 18.45 0.19
CA GLY A 220 -32.02 17.40 0.29
C GLY A 220 -33.26 17.89 1.04
N ARG A 221 -34.37 17.23 0.81
CA ARG A 221 -35.54 17.42 1.68
C ARG A 221 -35.29 16.66 2.98
N PRO A 222 -35.56 17.25 4.14
CA PRO A 222 -35.59 16.49 5.38
C PRO A 222 -36.72 15.45 5.27
N ASP A 223 -36.38 14.19 5.08
CA ASP A 223 -37.30 13.09 5.26
C ASP A 223 -37.57 12.98 6.76
N GLY A 224 -38.85 13.05 7.16
CA GLY A 224 -39.30 13.35 8.52
C GLY A 224 -38.85 12.41 9.66
N ASP A 225 -38.10 11.32 9.40
CA ASP A 225 -37.67 10.33 10.42
C ASP A 225 -36.15 10.11 10.53
N ALA A 226 -35.34 10.67 9.65
CA ALA A 226 -33.90 10.52 9.77
C ALA A 226 -33.28 11.70 10.52
N PRO A 227 -32.73 11.54 11.75
CA PRO A 227 -32.21 12.63 12.56
C PRO A 227 -31.07 13.40 11.89
N ASP A 228 -30.43 12.82 10.88
CA ASP A 228 -29.26 13.39 10.20
C ASP A 228 -29.53 13.92 8.79
N GLY A 229 -30.64 13.53 8.16
CA GLY A 229 -30.98 13.89 6.77
C GLY A 229 -30.08 13.28 5.70
N ALA A 230 -30.63 13.06 4.51
CA ALA A 230 -29.94 12.46 3.36
C ALA A 230 -28.65 13.21 2.91
N PRO A 231 -28.55 14.56 2.98
CA PRO A 231 -27.32 15.28 2.64
C PRO A 231 -26.11 14.88 3.52
N ALA A 232 -26.30 14.76 4.83
CA ALA A 232 -25.21 14.43 5.75
C ALA A 232 -24.71 12.98 5.57
N THR A 233 -25.60 12.03 5.24
CA THR A 233 -25.22 10.63 4.97
C THR A 233 -24.38 10.53 3.70
N LEU A 234 -24.69 11.28 2.65
CA LEU A 234 -23.89 11.36 1.43
C LEU A 234 -22.50 11.96 1.73
N VAL A 235 -22.44 13.08 2.47
CA VAL A 235 -21.15 13.71 2.80
C VAL A 235 -20.29 12.79 3.65
N ARG A 236 -20.87 12.04 4.60
CA ARG A 236 -20.12 11.01 5.36
C ARG A 236 -19.52 9.94 4.45
N ALA A 237 -20.28 9.45 3.46
CA ALA A 237 -19.77 8.49 2.48
C ALA A 237 -18.59 9.06 1.65
N VAL A 238 -18.68 10.34 1.26
CA VAL A 238 -17.61 11.06 0.55
C VAL A 238 -16.37 11.18 1.42
N LEU A 239 -16.50 11.64 2.68
CA LEU A 239 -15.38 11.80 3.60
C LEU A 239 -14.72 10.46 3.94
N ALA A 240 -15.51 9.41 4.10
CA ALA A 240 -15.02 8.06 4.34
C ALA A 240 -14.15 7.55 3.18
N GLN A 241 -14.59 7.76 1.93
CA GLN A 241 -13.80 7.40 0.75
C GLN A 241 -12.49 8.19 0.68
N LEU A 242 -12.54 9.50 0.93
CA LEU A 242 -11.34 10.34 0.96
C LEU A 242 -10.35 9.83 2.02
N ALA A 243 -10.83 9.55 3.22
CA ALA A 243 -10.00 9.10 4.32
C ALA A 243 -9.38 7.71 4.13
N VAL A 244 -10.05 6.81 3.40
CA VAL A 244 -9.54 5.47 3.11
C VAL A 244 -8.53 5.49 1.96
N LEU A 245 -8.80 6.28 0.92
CA LEU A 245 -8.04 6.20 -0.34
C LEU A 245 -6.87 7.19 -0.42
N HIS A 246 -6.85 8.25 0.39
CA HIS A 246 -5.80 9.28 0.40
C HIS A 246 -5.09 9.31 1.76
N ALA A 247 -3.81 9.65 1.77
CA ALA A 247 -3.09 9.80 3.02
C ALA A 247 -3.41 11.14 3.69
N PRO A 248 -3.35 11.21 5.03
CA PRO A 248 -3.59 12.45 5.76
C PRO A 248 -2.57 13.56 5.42
N ASP A 249 -1.37 13.21 4.97
CA ASP A 249 -0.35 14.18 4.57
C ASP A 249 -0.64 14.82 3.20
N ASP A 250 -1.39 14.12 2.34
CA ASP A 250 -1.76 14.59 1.01
C ASP A 250 -3.11 15.31 1.00
N LEU A 251 -4.05 14.90 1.87
CA LEU A 251 -5.40 15.45 1.92
C LEU A 251 -5.84 15.66 3.37
N ARG A 252 -6.35 16.85 3.67
CA ARG A 252 -6.91 17.19 4.99
C ARG A 252 -8.42 17.40 4.91
N ILE A 253 -9.08 17.11 6.03
CA ILE A 253 -10.52 17.28 6.20
C ILE A 253 -10.73 18.24 7.36
N ALA A 254 -11.42 19.34 7.09
CA ALA A 254 -11.81 20.33 8.09
C ALA A 254 -13.33 20.45 8.14
N ILE A 255 -13.88 20.62 9.32
CA ILE A 255 -15.33 20.74 9.54
C ILE A 255 -15.64 22.09 10.18
N TYR A 256 -16.56 22.81 9.57
CA TYR A 256 -17.24 23.93 10.18
C TYR A 256 -18.67 23.52 10.54
N ALA A 257 -19.00 23.50 11.81
CA ALA A 257 -20.33 23.18 12.29
C ALA A 257 -20.67 24.02 13.52
N PRO A 258 -21.81 24.70 13.55
CA PRO A 258 -22.31 25.38 14.74
C PRO A 258 -22.60 24.35 15.86
N ALA A 259 -22.77 24.84 17.09
CA ALA A 259 -22.84 23.98 18.27
C ALA A 259 -23.98 22.94 18.22
N ASP A 260 -25.14 23.32 17.64
CA ASP A 260 -26.33 22.49 17.48
C ASP A 260 -26.18 21.34 16.46
N ARG A 261 -25.19 21.43 15.55
CA ARG A 261 -24.95 20.43 14.49
C ARG A 261 -23.63 19.67 14.66
N ARG A 262 -22.82 20.04 15.64
CA ARG A 262 -21.48 19.47 15.84
C ARG A 262 -21.50 17.98 16.14
N ASP A 263 -22.49 17.50 16.87
CA ASP A 263 -22.60 16.08 17.25
C ASP A 263 -22.66 15.15 16.04
N ARG A 264 -23.20 15.61 14.89
CA ARG A 264 -23.20 14.86 13.62
C ARG A 264 -21.82 14.57 13.08
N TRP A 265 -20.83 15.37 13.49
CA TRP A 265 -19.43 15.31 13.02
C TRP A 265 -18.47 14.88 14.12
N GLU A 266 -18.95 14.50 15.30
CA GLU A 266 -18.09 14.11 16.43
C GLU A 266 -17.19 12.90 16.09
N TRP A 267 -17.62 11.99 15.21
CA TRP A 267 -16.87 10.85 14.74
C TRP A 267 -15.57 11.23 14.01
N VAL A 268 -15.48 12.44 13.43
CA VAL A 268 -14.31 12.94 12.67
C VAL A 268 -13.07 13.05 13.58
N LYS A 269 -13.24 13.16 14.89
CA LYS A 269 -12.13 13.18 15.86
C LYS A 269 -11.19 11.97 15.74
N TRP A 270 -11.70 10.85 15.23
CA TRP A 270 -10.91 9.63 15.03
C TRP A 270 -10.12 9.63 13.72
N LEU A 271 -10.48 10.47 12.74
CA LEU A 271 -9.80 10.52 11.45
C LEU A 271 -8.41 11.18 11.58
N PRO A 272 -7.34 10.52 11.12
CA PRO A 272 -6.01 11.14 11.06
C PRO A 272 -5.98 12.39 10.15
N HIS A 273 -6.87 12.46 9.16
CA HIS A 273 -7.06 13.58 8.22
C HIS A 273 -7.58 14.86 8.87
N ALA A 274 -8.29 14.74 9.97
CA ALA A 274 -8.84 15.86 10.72
C ALA A 274 -7.90 16.36 11.85
N GLY A 275 -6.69 15.83 11.94
CA GLY A 275 -5.66 16.30 12.85
C GLY A 275 -4.81 17.40 12.22
N HIS A 276 -4.53 18.47 12.99
CA HIS A 276 -3.61 19.53 12.56
C HIS A 276 -2.17 18.98 12.48
N PRO A 277 -1.40 19.25 11.42
CA PRO A 277 -0.07 18.65 11.24
C PRO A 277 0.98 19.11 12.25
N GLN A 278 0.82 20.30 12.84
CA GLN A 278 1.84 20.93 13.70
C GLN A 278 1.33 21.30 15.10
N ARG A 279 0.02 21.52 15.27
CA ARG A 279 -0.56 21.98 16.55
C ARG A 279 -1.15 20.81 17.30
N THR A 280 -0.92 20.78 18.61
CA THR A 280 -1.40 19.73 19.52
C THR A 280 -2.16 20.36 20.68
N ASP A 281 -3.04 19.57 21.28
CA ASP A 281 -3.70 19.85 22.57
C ASP A 281 -3.34 18.75 23.59
N ALA A 282 -3.99 18.74 24.75
CA ALA A 282 -3.75 17.73 25.79
C ALA A 282 -4.08 16.28 25.33
N THR A 283 -4.86 16.10 24.27
CA THR A 283 -5.32 14.79 23.75
C THR A 283 -4.57 14.34 22.50
N GLY A 284 -3.68 15.16 21.96
CA GLY A 284 -2.90 14.86 20.75
C GLY A 284 -3.01 15.95 19.68
N PRO A 285 -2.95 15.63 18.36
CA PRO A 285 -3.10 16.61 17.30
C PRO A 285 -4.40 17.39 17.43
N LEU A 286 -4.33 18.73 17.34
CA LEU A 286 -5.51 19.61 17.40
C LEU A 286 -6.49 19.23 16.28
N ARG A 287 -7.78 19.14 16.60
CA ARG A 287 -8.81 18.75 15.62
C ARG A 287 -9.14 19.93 14.70
N LEU A 288 -9.27 19.65 13.39
CA LEU A 288 -9.68 20.62 12.37
C LEU A 288 -11.21 20.76 12.36
N VAL A 289 -11.78 21.05 13.53
CA VAL A 289 -13.22 21.25 13.72
C VAL A 289 -13.42 22.60 14.37
N ALA A 290 -14.18 23.49 13.71
CA ALA A 290 -14.39 24.85 14.10
C ALA A 290 -15.89 25.15 14.34
N GLY A 291 -16.20 25.99 15.31
CA GLY A 291 -17.53 26.51 15.57
C GLY A 291 -17.78 27.88 14.96
N SER A 292 -16.73 28.54 14.45
CA SER A 292 -16.81 29.83 13.77
C SER A 292 -15.90 29.92 12.57
N ALA A 293 -16.21 30.79 11.62
CA ALA A 293 -15.41 31.03 10.42
C ALA A 293 -13.99 31.53 10.77
N ALA A 294 -13.88 32.41 11.78
CA ALA A 294 -12.59 32.92 12.24
C ALA A 294 -11.72 31.82 12.88
N GLU A 295 -12.32 30.87 13.57
CA GLU A 295 -11.61 29.70 14.12
C GLU A 295 -11.11 28.79 12.99
N LEU A 296 -11.96 28.49 12.00
CA LEU A 296 -11.59 27.73 10.83
C LEU A 296 -10.42 28.36 10.06
N ALA A 297 -10.48 29.66 9.80
CA ALA A 297 -9.42 30.40 9.13
C ALA A 297 -8.08 30.26 9.87
N ARG A 298 -8.08 30.40 11.20
CA ARG A 298 -6.88 30.22 12.02
C ARG A 298 -6.35 28.78 12.03
N LEU A 299 -7.21 27.80 11.91
CA LEU A 299 -6.80 26.38 11.81
C LEU A 299 -6.16 26.07 10.46
N LEU A 300 -6.59 26.73 9.40
CA LEU A 300 -6.10 26.49 8.03
C LEU A 300 -4.87 27.32 7.67
N ASP A 301 -4.58 28.42 8.40
CA ASP A 301 -3.58 29.44 8.03
C ASP A 301 -2.14 28.93 7.90
N SER A 302 -1.78 27.83 8.56
CA SER A 302 -0.41 27.30 8.57
C SER A 302 -0.27 25.96 7.82
N MET A 303 -1.28 25.55 7.06
CA MET A 303 -1.30 24.23 6.40
C MET A 303 -1.03 24.35 4.90
N SER A 304 -0.24 23.43 4.37
CA SER A 304 0.07 23.34 2.93
C SER A 304 -0.02 21.87 2.45
N PRO A 305 -1.17 21.18 2.64
CA PRO A 305 -1.37 19.89 2.03
C PRO A 305 -1.63 20.03 0.52
N ALA A 306 -1.59 18.91 -0.22
CA ALA A 306 -1.92 18.93 -1.64
C ALA A 306 -3.41 19.25 -1.89
N HIS A 307 -4.28 18.95 -0.92
CA HIS A 307 -5.72 19.28 -1.00
C HIS A 307 -6.37 19.37 0.39
N VAL A 308 -7.32 20.30 0.55
CA VAL A 308 -8.14 20.45 1.75
C VAL A 308 -9.61 20.36 1.36
N VAL A 309 -10.36 19.51 2.06
CA VAL A 309 -11.83 19.46 1.93
C VAL A 309 -12.42 20.05 3.19
N VAL A 310 -13.17 21.15 3.02
CA VAL A 310 -13.86 21.86 4.09
C VAL A 310 -15.35 21.56 4.01
N VAL A 311 -15.90 20.92 5.03
CA VAL A 311 -17.35 20.70 5.15
C VAL A 311 -17.96 21.80 5.99
N CYS A 312 -18.96 22.51 5.45
CA CYS A 312 -19.72 23.54 6.14
C CYS A 312 -21.17 23.04 6.33
N ASP A 313 -21.55 22.72 7.59
CA ASP A 313 -22.92 22.27 7.91
C ASP A 313 -23.75 23.44 8.46
N GLY A 314 -24.65 23.94 7.63
CA GLY A 314 -25.58 24.98 7.99
C GLY A 314 -25.30 26.34 7.37
N THR A 315 -25.06 27.37 8.12
CA THR A 315 -24.93 28.75 7.64
C THR A 315 -23.66 28.98 6.81
N GLN A 316 -23.82 29.75 5.72
CA GLN A 316 -22.65 30.30 5.03
C GLN A 316 -21.88 31.19 6.00
N PRO A 317 -20.53 31.09 6.05
CA PRO A 317 -19.72 32.11 6.69
C PRO A 317 -19.73 33.38 5.82
N ASN A 318 -20.82 34.10 5.87
CA ASN A 318 -21.05 35.29 5.01
C ASN A 318 -20.54 36.59 5.63
N ASP A 319 -19.82 36.50 6.75
CA ASP A 319 -19.40 37.69 7.45
C ASP A 319 -17.99 38.07 7.01
N GLY A 320 -17.84 38.72 5.82
CA GLY A 320 -16.78 39.68 5.50
C GLY A 320 -15.32 39.37 5.89
N THR A 321 -15.06 38.24 6.51
CA THR A 321 -13.73 37.86 6.97
C THR A 321 -13.10 36.90 5.97
N GLY A 322 -12.42 37.43 4.96
CA GLY A 322 -11.30 36.84 4.18
C GLY A 322 -11.20 35.33 3.92
N ALA A 323 -12.09 34.48 4.43
CA ALA A 323 -12.13 33.05 4.13
C ALA A 323 -12.53 32.80 2.66
N ASN A 324 -13.40 33.65 2.10
CA ASN A 324 -13.73 33.61 0.67
C ASN A 324 -12.61 34.16 -0.21
N ASP A 325 -11.83 35.15 0.26
CA ASP A 325 -10.70 35.72 -0.49
C ASP A 325 -9.45 34.80 -0.46
N ARG A 326 -9.24 34.07 0.63
CA ARG A 326 -8.12 33.11 0.73
C ARG A 326 -8.39 31.75 0.11
N THR A 327 -9.67 31.40 -0.09
CA THR A 327 -10.04 30.18 -0.84
C THR A 327 -9.92 30.37 -2.36
N GLY A 328 -9.49 31.55 -2.84
CA GLY A 328 -9.23 31.79 -4.26
C GLY A 328 -10.45 31.57 -5.17
N ALA A 329 -11.68 31.75 -4.63
CA ALA A 329 -12.91 31.40 -5.31
C ALA A 329 -13.22 32.30 -6.53
N ASN A 330 -12.38 33.30 -6.82
CA ASN A 330 -12.59 34.22 -7.94
C ASN A 330 -11.78 33.89 -9.21
N ASP A 331 -10.75 33.04 -9.13
CA ASP A 331 -9.99 32.68 -10.34
C ASP A 331 -9.79 31.15 -10.40
N GLY A 332 -10.45 30.54 -11.35
CA GLY A 332 -10.31 29.20 -11.91
C GLY A 332 -9.63 28.11 -11.08
N GLY A 333 -10.36 27.08 -10.74
CA GLY A 333 -9.99 25.82 -10.06
C GLY A 333 -8.49 25.50 -10.02
N GLY A 334 -7.88 25.60 -8.82
CA GLY A 334 -6.46 25.28 -8.68
C GLY A 334 -5.87 25.46 -7.29
N ASN A 335 -6.55 26.05 -6.33
CA ASN A 335 -5.97 26.37 -5.03
C ASN A 335 -5.94 25.21 -4.01
N GLY A 336 -6.24 23.97 -4.42
CA GLY A 336 -6.18 22.82 -3.53
C GLY A 336 -7.21 22.79 -2.40
N VAL A 337 -8.28 23.59 -2.47
CA VAL A 337 -9.36 23.64 -1.48
C VAL A 337 -10.72 23.41 -2.14
N THR A 338 -11.51 22.49 -1.60
CA THR A 338 -12.92 22.29 -1.99
C THR A 338 -13.82 22.48 -0.78
N VAL A 339 -14.85 23.32 -0.94
CA VAL A 339 -15.84 23.59 0.10
C VAL A 339 -17.12 22.81 -0.19
N VAL A 340 -17.59 22.00 0.76
CA VAL A 340 -18.81 21.22 0.70
C VAL A 340 -19.84 21.87 1.64
N GLN A 341 -20.88 22.48 1.08
CA GLN A 341 -21.98 23.11 1.80
C GLN A 341 -23.11 22.10 2.02
N VAL A 342 -23.50 21.84 3.27
CA VAL A 342 -24.51 20.83 3.62
C VAL A 342 -25.82 21.50 4.02
N GLY A 343 -26.89 21.16 3.34
CA GLY A 343 -28.25 21.66 3.65
C GLY A 343 -28.51 23.13 3.30
N VAL A 344 -27.61 23.74 2.54
CA VAL A 344 -27.74 25.12 2.07
C VAL A 344 -28.09 25.08 0.58
N PRO A 345 -29.15 25.80 0.13
CA PRO A 345 -29.53 25.82 -1.27
C PRO A 345 -28.44 26.47 -2.14
N ALA A 346 -28.18 25.85 -3.29
CA ALA A 346 -27.23 26.37 -4.25
C ALA A 346 -27.78 27.67 -4.92
N PRO A 347 -26.89 28.54 -5.42
CA PRO A 347 -27.30 29.67 -6.27
C PRO A 347 -28.11 29.19 -7.49
N ARG A 348 -29.02 30.04 -7.97
CA ARG A 348 -29.82 29.70 -9.18
C ARG A 348 -28.94 29.48 -10.40
N ILE A 349 -27.87 30.26 -10.54
CA ILE A 349 -26.88 30.16 -11.62
C ILE A 349 -25.60 29.62 -10.98
N LEU A 350 -25.15 28.48 -11.47
CA LEU A 350 -23.89 27.85 -11.05
C LEU A 350 -22.77 28.30 -11.98
N ASP A 351 -21.60 28.61 -11.42
CA ASP A 351 -20.38 28.81 -12.17
C ASP A 351 -19.76 27.46 -12.59
N ARG A 352 -18.65 27.50 -13.34
CA ARG A 352 -17.98 26.28 -13.86
C ARG A 352 -17.34 25.41 -12.79
N VAL A 353 -17.05 25.99 -11.64
CA VAL A 353 -16.37 25.31 -10.52
C VAL A 353 -17.31 24.96 -9.36
N THR A 354 -18.63 25.10 -9.59
CA THR A 354 -19.69 24.81 -8.62
C THR A 354 -20.58 23.66 -9.11
N VAL A 355 -20.84 22.70 -8.22
CA VAL A 355 -21.72 21.58 -8.46
C VAL A 355 -22.75 21.47 -7.35
N GLU A 356 -24.01 21.19 -7.71
CA GLU A 356 -25.09 20.87 -6.78
C GLU A 356 -25.42 19.37 -6.83
N LEU A 357 -25.46 18.75 -5.67
CA LEU A 357 -25.88 17.37 -5.44
C LEU A 357 -27.23 17.42 -4.71
N SER A 358 -28.31 17.19 -5.42
CA SER A 358 -29.66 17.15 -4.84
C SER A 358 -30.06 15.71 -4.53
N VAL A 359 -30.32 15.42 -3.25
CA VAL A 359 -30.78 14.10 -2.79
C VAL A 359 -32.28 14.19 -2.48
N GLY A 360 -33.07 13.55 -3.33
CA GLY A 360 -34.52 13.48 -3.18
C GLY A 360 -34.99 12.30 -2.32
N PRO A 361 -36.34 12.17 -2.18
CA PRO A 361 -36.92 11.00 -1.53
C PRO A 361 -36.43 9.70 -2.14
N SER A 362 -36.31 8.65 -1.33
CA SER A 362 -35.82 7.34 -1.75
C SER A 362 -34.36 7.33 -2.28
N GLY A 363 -33.54 8.34 -1.92
CA GLY A 363 -32.15 8.41 -2.31
C GLY A 363 -31.92 8.84 -3.77
N ARG A 364 -32.89 9.37 -4.47
CA ARG A 364 -32.67 9.85 -5.85
C ARG A 364 -31.68 10.99 -5.87
N LEU A 365 -30.56 10.78 -6.58
CA LEU A 365 -29.51 11.77 -6.79
C LEU A 365 -29.70 12.48 -8.12
N VAL A 366 -29.57 13.81 -8.08
CA VAL A 366 -29.47 14.65 -9.29
C VAL A 366 -28.25 15.53 -9.14
N ILE A 367 -27.34 15.48 -10.12
CA ILE A 367 -26.16 16.33 -10.18
C ILE A 367 -26.41 17.45 -11.18
N ARG A 368 -26.25 18.70 -10.75
CA ARG A 368 -26.40 19.89 -11.57
C ARG A 368 -25.10 20.70 -11.59
N GLY A 369 -24.68 21.08 -12.77
CA GLY A 369 -23.56 21.99 -13.00
C GLY A 369 -23.99 23.24 -13.77
N SER A 370 -23.01 24.03 -14.23
CA SER A 370 -23.23 25.30 -14.95
C SER A 370 -24.09 25.17 -16.23
N THR A 371 -24.05 24.00 -16.88
CA THR A 371 -24.82 23.72 -18.11
C THR A 371 -26.16 23.02 -17.88
N GLY A 372 -26.56 22.82 -16.61
CA GLY A 372 -27.80 22.13 -16.23
C GLY A 372 -27.54 20.76 -15.57
N PRO A 373 -28.48 19.82 -15.62
CA PRO A 373 -28.32 18.50 -15.06
C PRO A 373 -27.24 17.70 -15.81
N ILE A 374 -26.24 17.23 -15.07
CA ILE A 374 -25.11 16.46 -15.61
C ILE A 374 -25.39 14.96 -15.50
N ASP A 375 -26.00 14.53 -14.38
CA ASP A 375 -26.18 13.10 -14.08
C ASP A 375 -27.38 12.86 -13.15
N THR A 376 -27.89 11.64 -13.17
CA THR A 376 -28.97 11.18 -12.28
C THR A 376 -28.72 9.74 -11.85
N GLY A 377 -29.13 9.43 -10.62
CA GLY A 377 -28.93 8.07 -10.08
C GLY A 377 -29.50 7.91 -8.68
N THR A 378 -28.89 7.03 -7.91
CA THR A 378 -29.16 6.82 -6.50
C THR A 378 -27.93 7.28 -5.71
N ALA A 379 -28.12 8.12 -4.70
CA ALA A 379 -27.05 8.63 -3.85
C ALA A 379 -26.44 7.51 -3.00
N ASP A 380 -25.14 7.57 -2.79
CA ASP A 380 -24.47 6.80 -1.76
C ASP A 380 -24.79 7.38 -0.37
N GLY A 381 -24.71 6.55 0.65
CA GLY A 381 -24.91 6.99 2.04
C GLY A 381 -24.05 6.19 2.99
N LEU A 382 -23.68 6.80 4.12
CA LEU A 382 -23.01 6.14 5.22
C LEU A 382 -23.57 6.66 6.55
N GLY A 383 -23.97 5.74 7.43
CA GLY A 383 -24.48 6.08 8.77
C GLY A 383 -23.35 6.60 9.69
N VAL A 384 -23.74 7.24 10.80
CA VAL A 384 -22.76 7.75 11.77
C VAL A 384 -21.94 6.61 12.40
N VAL A 385 -22.61 5.51 12.71
CA VAL A 385 -21.98 4.35 13.39
C VAL A 385 -20.93 3.70 12.49
N GLU A 386 -21.25 3.50 11.22
CA GLU A 386 -20.33 2.93 10.23
C GLU A 386 -19.16 3.87 9.96
N ALA A 387 -19.44 5.20 9.85
CA ALA A 387 -18.42 6.22 9.68
C ALA A 387 -17.45 6.27 10.89
N GLU A 388 -17.98 6.17 12.11
CA GLU A 388 -17.15 6.13 13.33
C GLU A 388 -16.33 4.84 13.41
N ALA A 389 -16.91 3.68 13.11
CA ALA A 389 -16.19 2.41 13.10
C ALA A 389 -15.01 2.44 12.12
N LEU A 390 -15.23 2.95 10.91
CA LEU A 390 -14.19 3.14 9.90
C LEU A 390 -13.12 4.15 10.35
N ALA A 391 -13.54 5.27 10.93
CA ALA A 391 -12.61 6.29 11.44
C ALA A 391 -11.73 5.74 12.57
N ARG A 392 -12.27 4.92 13.46
CA ARG A 392 -11.52 4.22 14.53
C ARG A 392 -10.52 3.20 13.95
N GLN A 393 -10.87 2.51 12.85
CA GLN A 393 -9.96 1.63 12.15
C GLN A 393 -8.76 2.40 11.56
N LEU A 394 -8.98 3.60 11.04
CA LEU A 394 -7.94 4.47 10.47
C LEU A 394 -7.14 5.23 11.55
N ALA A 395 -7.69 5.43 12.75
CA ALA A 395 -7.10 6.23 13.82
C ALA A 395 -5.66 5.86 14.20
N PRO A 396 -5.27 4.57 14.30
CA PRO A 396 -3.89 4.20 14.64
C PRO A 396 -2.92 4.33 13.47
N LEU A 397 -3.41 4.47 12.24
CA LEU A 397 -2.57 4.46 11.04
C LEU A 397 -1.80 5.77 10.90
N ARG A 398 -0.52 5.67 10.54
CA ARG A 398 0.36 6.80 10.23
C ARG A 398 1.13 6.47 8.97
N LEU A 399 1.34 7.45 8.11
CA LEU A 399 2.19 7.27 6.94
C LEU A 399 3.66 7.29 7.39
N ALA A 400 4.47 6.34 6.88
CA ALA A 400 5.92 6.48 6.96
C ALA A 400 6.29 7.74 6.13
N THR A 401 6.57 8.83 6.81
CA THR A 401 7.00 10.06 6.14
C THR A 401 8.39 9.81 5.55
N ASN A 402 8.48 9.68 4.23
CA ASN A 402 9.69 10.03 3.52
C ASN A 402 9.86 11.54 3.70
N SER A 403 10.43 11.93 4.82
CA SER A 403 10.80 13.31 5.08
C SER A 403 11.72 13.74 3.96
N GLY A 404 11.20 14.54 3.02
CA GLY A 404 12.02 15.25 2.06
C GLY A 404 13.09 16.07 2.79
N PRO A 405 14.16 16.52 2.12
CA PRO A 405 15.36 17.10 2.73
C PRO A 405 15.11 18.48 3.38
N GLY A 406 14.13 18.61 4.27
CA GLY A 406 13.79 19.90 4.88
C GLY A 406 13.10 19.85 6.23
N ARG A 407 12.66 18.68 6.71
CA ARG A 407 12.06 18.52 8.04
C ARG A 407 12.46 17.19 8.67
N SER A 408 13.73 17.04 8.95
CA SER A 408 14.17 16.26 10.07
C SER A 408 13.81 17.08 11.32
N ALA A 409 12.61 16.87 11.88
CA ALA A 409 12.55 16.89 13.33
C ALA A 409 13.60 15.86 13.72
N ALA A 410 14.71 16.32 14.27
CA ALA A 410 15.79 15.47 14.71
C ALA A 410 15.13 14.42 15.59
N VAL A 411 14.99 13.19 15.06
CA VAL A 411 14.72 12.03 15.91
C VAL A 411 15.88 12.11 16.88
N ALA A 412 15.59 12.48 18.10
CA ALA A 412 16.61 12.66 19.14
C ALA A 412 17.43 11.39 19.09
N GLN A 413 18.74 11.54 18.95
CA GLN A 413 19.66 10.44 18.80
C GLN A 413 19.35 9.46 19.94
N ALA A 414 18.89 8.27 19.61
CA ALA A 414 18.42 7.32 20.61
C ALA A 414 19.60 6.98 21.52
N ASP A 415 19.42 7.18 22.80
CA ASP A 415 20.39 6.76 23.82
C ASP A 415 20.14 5.27 24.12
N LEU A 416 21.18 4.44 24.00
CA LEU A 416 21.10 3.02 24.30
C LEU A 416 20.57 2.75 25.71
N VAL A 417 20.94 3.59 26.69
CA VAL A 417 20.52 3.48 28.09
C VAL A 417 19.01 3.67 28.24
N GLN A 418 18.44 4.61 27.49
CA GLN A 418 16.99 4.84 27.46
C GLN A 418 16.26 3.69 26.75
N LEU A 419 16.83 3.18 25.66
CA LEU A 419 16.27 2.03 24.93
C LEU A 419 16.23 0.76 25.81
N LEU A 420 17.24 0.58 26.65
CA LEU A 420 17.31 -0.53 27.58
C LEU A 420 16.45 -0.32 28.85
N GLY A 421 15.78 0.85 28.98
CA GLY A 421 14.88 1.14 30.10
C GLY A 421 15.57 1.51 31.41
N PHE A 422 16.83 1.92 31.37
CA PHE A 422 17.65 2.18 32.57
C PHE A 422 17.54 3.60 33.14
N GLY A 423 16.62 4.37 32.69
CA GLY A 423 16.50 5.80 33.02
C GLY A 423 15.76 6.17 34.33
N SER A 424 15.11 5.26 35.05
CA SER A 424 14.11 5.65 36.06
C SER A 424 14.34 5.20 37.51
N GLY A 425 15.44 4.56 37.82
CA GLY A 425 15.68 4.15 39.21
C GLY A 425 17.17 4.03 39.52
N GLY A 426 17.63 4.69 40.55
CA GLY A 426 19.02 4.80 41.01
C GLY A 426 19.79 3.50 41.33
N ALA A 427 19.58 2.46 40.56
CA ALA A 427 20.25 1.17 40.70
C ALA A 427 21.25 0.96 39.53
N GLY A 428 22.21 1.84 39.39
CA GLY A 428 23.27 1.78 38.37
C GLY A 428 24.30 0.67 38.54
N ALA A 429 24.04 -0.35 39.35
CA ALA A 429 25.04 -1.39 39.62
C ALA A 429 24.48 -2.82 39.66
N ARG A 430 23.22 -3.07 39.29
CA ARG A 430 22.61 -4.38 39.54
C ARG A 430 21.74 -4.91 38.43
N TRP A 431 22.23 -4.89 37.20
CA TRP A 431 21.44 -5.39 36.06
C TRP A 431 21.24 -6.91 36.10
N TRP A 432 22.33 -7.62 36.39
CA TRP A 432 22.34 -9.08 36.49
C TRP A 432 22.30 -9.57 37.94
N THR A 433 22.68 -8.71 38.94
CA THR A 433 22.78 -9.10 40.35
C THR A 433 21.49 -8.96 41.15
N THR A 434 20.44 -8.32 40.60
CA THR A 434 19.12 -8.19 41.27
C THR A 434 18.13 -9.29 40.78
N ALA A 435 18.51 -10.17 39.90
CA ALA A 435 17.78 -11.39 39.67
C ALA A 435 18.07 -12.30 40.88
N GLY A 436 17.16 -12.42 41.81
CA GLY A 436 17.16 -13.51 42.78
C GLY A 436 17.21 -14.85 42.08
N PRO A 437 17.49 -15.97 42.75
CA PRO A 437 17.69 -17.29 42.17
C PRO A 437 16.53 -17.78 41.26
N ASP A 438 15.37 -17.11 41.31
CA ASP A 438 14.17 -17.44 40.53
C ASP A 438 14.01 -16.67 39.21
N ARG A 439 14.92 -15.78 38.84
CA ARG A 439 14.86 -15.03 37.56
C ARG A 439 16.04 -15.36 36.66
N SER A 440 16.07 -16.58 36.15
CA SER A 440 16.62 -16.82 34.82
C SER A 440 15.99 -15.82 33.85
N PRO A 441 16.77 -15.06 33.00
CA PRO A 441 16.18 -14.20 32.00
C PRO A 441 15.16 -15.04 31.23
N SER A 442 13.92 -14.57 31.20
CA SER A 442 12.86 -15.31 30.52
C SER A 442 13.41 -15.74 29.16
N VAL A 443 13.20 -16.98 28.77
CA VAL A 443 13.70 -17.57 27.50
C VAL A 443 13.46 -16.63 26.33
N ASP A 444 12.42 -15.81 26.41
CA ASP A 444 12.03 -14.81 25.41
C ASP A 444 13.03 -13.65 25.24
N ARG A 445 13.78 -13.25 26.29
CA ARG A 445 14.72 -12.13 26.22
C ARG A 445 16.16 -12.55 25.97
N HIS A 446 16.47 -13.83 26.00
CA HIS A 446 17.81 -14.32 25.74
C HIS A 446 18.25 -13.99 24.29
N LEU A 447 19.44 -13.42 24.11
CA LEU A 447 20.02 -12.99 22.84
C LEU A 447 19.20 -11.97 22.04
N ARG A 448 18.33 -11.22 22.71
CA ARG A 448 17.53 -10.15 22.12
C ARG A 448 17.97 -8.80 22.66
N VAL A 449 18.29 -7.86 21.76
CA VAL A 449 18.81 -6.55 22.12
C VAL A 449 18.22 -5.43 21.26
N PRO A 450 17.67 -4.36 21.85
CA PRO A 450 17.35 -3.17 21.09
C PRO A 450 18.62 -2.39 20.74
N PHE A 451 18.76 -2.02 19.48
CA PHE A 451 19.95 -1.33 18.98
C PHE A 451 19.66 -0.02 18.25
N GLY A 452 18.41 0.32 18.05
CA GLY A 452 17.98 1.52 17.36
C GLY A 452 16.50 1.77 17.50
N VAL A 453 16.02 2.79 16.80
CA VAL A 453 14.61 3.18 16.77
C VAL A 453 14.12 3.35 15.34
N THR A 454 12.84 3.08 15.11
CA THR A 454 12.16 3.45 13.86
C THR A 454 11.94 4.96 13.79
N ALA A 455 11.42 5.46 12.66
CA ALA A 455 11.07 6.87 12.51
C ALA A 455 10.02 7.34 13.54
N GLU A 456 9.23 6.41 14.08
CA GLU A 456 8.18 6.62 15.07
C GLU A 456 8.70 6.51 16.51
N GLY A 457 10.00 6.30 16.70
CA GLY A 457 10.61 6.13 18.01
C GLY A 457 10.40 4.76 18.65
N GLN A 458 9.89 3.76 17.90
CA GLN A 458 9.75 2.41 18.42
C GLN A 458 11.10 1.69 18.39
N PRO A 459 11.44 0.91 19.45
CA PRO A 459 12.69 0.19 19.48
C PRO A 459 12.76 -0.85 18.38
N VAL A 460 13.90 -0.89 17.69
CA VAL A 460 14.27 -1.96 16.74
C VAL A 460 15.23 -2.88 17.45
N GLU A 461 14.88 -4.15 17.51
CA GLU A 461 15.61 -5.17 18.25
C GLU A 461 16.26 -6.16 17.29
N LEU A 462 17.43 -6.68 17.66
CA LEU A 462 18.08 -7.81 17.04
C LEU A 462 17.88 -9.03 17.93
N ASP A 463 17.36 -10.10 17.39
CA ASP A 463 17.12 -11.35 18.09
C ASP A 463 17.92 -12.48 17.42
N LEU A 464 19.02 -12.88 18.06
CA LEU A 464 19.94 -13.90 17.54
C LEU A 464 19.45 -15.34 17.78
N LYS A 465 18.28 -15.51 18.33
CA LYS A 465 17.67 -16.85 18.46
C LYS A 465 17.29 -17.40 17.08
N GLU A 466 17.16 -18.70 17.00
CA GLU A 466 16.65 -19.36 15.80
C GLU A 466 15.17 -19.03 15.53
N SER A 467 14.76 -19.16 14.26
CA SER A 467 13.38 -18.89 13.84
C SER A 467 12.35 -19.80 14.52
N ALA A 468 12.74 -21.02 14.90
CA ALA A 468 11.88 -21.94 15.66
C ALA A 468 11.55 -21.42 17.07
N LEU A 469 12.36 -20.49 17.59
CA LEU A 469 12.15 -19.78 18.86
C LEU A 469 11.67 -18.34 18.65
N HIS A 470 11.07 -18.07 17.52
CA HIS A 470 10.60 -16.74 17.09
C HIS A 470 11.72 -15.69 16.98
N GLY A 471 12.99 -16.11 16.85
CA GLY A 471 14.13 -15.24 16.60
C GLY A 471 14.35 -14.97 15.12
N MET A 472 15.31 -14.07 14.82
CA MET A 472 15.68 -13.70 13.44
C MET A 472 16.68 -14.68 12.81
N GLY A 473 17.37 -15.49 13.64
CA GLY A 473 18.38 -16.45 13.24
C GLY A 473 19.73 -16.19 13.87
N PRO A 474 20.60 -17.23 13.95
CA PRO A 474 21.84 -17.18 14.72
C PRO A 474 22.97 -16.41 14.02
N HIS A 475 22.90 -16.19 12.71
CA HIS A 475 23.99 -15.59 11.94
C HIS A 475 23.46 -14.48 11.05
N GLY A 476 24.22 -13.41 10.91
CA GLY A 476 23.81 -12.27 10.08
C GLY A 476 24.96 -11.48 9.50
N LEU A 477 24.57 -10.60 8.55
CA LEU A 477 25.45 -9.75 7.78
C LEU A 477 25.15 -8.28 8.05
N VAL A 478 26.21 -7.48 8.26
CA VAL A 478 26.12 -6.03 8.40
C VAL A 478 26.96 -5.38 7.30
N VAL A 479 26.31 -4.58 6.43
CA VAL A 479 27.02 -3.89 5.34
C VAL A 479 26.79 -2.40 5.42
N GLY A 480 27.86 -1.63 5.20
CA GLY A 480 27.75 -0.18 5.16
C GLY A 480 29.04 0.50 4.71
N ALA A 481 28.87 1.48 3.83
CA ALA A 481 29.98 2.30 3.31
C ALA A 481 30.75 3.01 4.43
N THR A 482 31.97 3.41 4.17
CA THR A 482 32.77 4.23 5.10
C THR A 482 31.98 5.47 5.53
N GLY A 483 31.93 5.73 6.84
CA GLY A 483 31.17 6.86 7.40
C GLY A 483 29.67 6.61 7.55
N SER A 484 29.16 5.42 7.23
CA SER A 484 27.74 5.07 7.43
C SER A 484 27.34 4.81 8.89
N GLY A 485 28.33 4.65 9.80
CA GLY A 485 28.12 4.33 11.20
C GLY A 485 28.23 2.83 11.54
N LYS A 486 28.79 1.99 10.64
CA LYS A 486 28.94 0.53 10.83
C LYS A 486 29.63 0.16 12.14
N SER A 487 30.80 0.73 12.41
CA SER A 487 31.56 0.44 13.64
C SER A 487 30.83 0.88 14.90
N GLU A 488 30.08 1.99 14.84
CA GLU A 488 29.26 2.46 15.96
C GLU A 488 28.06 1.54 16.21
N LEU A 489 27.43 1.04 15.16
CA LEU A 489 26.37 0.03 15.26
C LEU A 489 26.88 -1.26 15.91
N LEU A 490 28.06 -1.75 15.50
CA LEU A 490 28.68 -2.95 16.10
C LEU A 490 28.96 -2.74 17.59
N ARG A 491 29.49 -1.58 17.98
CA ARG A 491 29.66 -1.21 19.39
C ARG A 491 28.36 -1.20 20.17
N THR A 492 27.31 -0.65 19.56
CA THR A 492 25.96 -0.58 20.14
C THR A 492 25.40 -1.98 20.41
N LEU A 493 25.54 -2.89 19.43
CA LEU A 493 25.10 -4.28 19.56
C LEU A 493 25.87 -5.02 20.65
N VAL A 494 27.20 -4.90 20.67
CA VAL A 494 28.07 -5.54 21.67
C VAL A 494 27.76 -5.03 23.07
N LEU A 495 27.69 -3.71 23.26
CA LEU A 495 27.36 -3.12 24.56
C LEU A 495 25.93 -3.46 25.00
N GLY A 496 24.96 -3.42 24.09
CA GLY A 496 23.58 -3.79 24.40
C GLY A 496 23.47 -5.26 24.87
N LEU A 497 24.14 -6.17 24.19
CA LEU A 497 24.21 -7.59 24.59
C LEU A 497 24.90 -7.76 25.95
N ALA A 498 26.05 -7.13 26.15
CA ALA A 498 26.79 -7.22 27.41
C ALA A 498 26.04 -6.59 28.60
N LEU A 499 25.21 -5.56 28.33
CA LEU A 499 24.40 -4.92 29.35
C LEU A 499 23.16 -5.73 29.75
N THR A 500 22.66 -6.58 28.89
CA THR A 500 21.41 -7.33 29.10
C THR A 500 21.63 -8.80 29.50
N HIS A 501 22.86 -9.31 29.37
CA HIS A 501 23.20 -10.70 29.68
C HIS A 501 24.37 -10.78 30.65
N PRO A 502 24.36 -11.70 31.62
CA PRO A 502 25.53 -11.95 32.46
C PRO A 502 26.64 -12.73 31.70
N PRO A 503 27.92 -12.60 32.08
CA PRO A 503 29.03 -13.27 31.40
C PRO A 503 28.95 -14.80 31.45
N GLU A 504 28.26 -15.38 32.41
CA GLU A 504 28.01 -16.82 32.53
C GLU A 504 27.05 -17.32 31.43
N SER A 505 26.24 -16.43 30.84
CA SER A 505 25.27 -16.75 29.79
C SER A 505 25.70 -16.34 28.39
N LEU A 506 26.62 -15.36 28.27
CA LEU A 506 27.07 -14.77 27.01
C LEU A 506 28.57 -14.45 27.04
N ASN A 507 29.30 -14.94 26.05
CA ASN A 507 30.68 -14.53 25.78
C ASN A 507 30.82 -13.93 24.37
N LEU A 508 31.84 -13.09 24.20
CA LEU A 508 32.12 -12.33 23.00
C LEU A 508 33.50 -12.60 22.46
N VAL A 509 33.62 -12.83 21.15
CA VAL A 509 34.88 -12.79 20.41
C VAL A 509 34.77 -11.64 19.42
N LEU A 510 35.66 -10.66 19.55
CA LEU A 510 35.60 -9.42 18.78
C LEU A 510 36.82 -9.37 17.85
N ILE A 511 36.58 -9.34 16.55
CA ILE A 511 37.58 -9.40 15.49
C ILE A 511 37.50 -8.11 14.67
N ASP A 512 38.61 -7.36 14.63
CA ASP A 512 38.74 -6.16 13.79
C ASP A 512 40.00 -6.34 12.90
N PHE A 513 39.78 -6.62 11.63
CA PHE A 513 40.88 -6.85 10.69
C PHE A 513 41.64 -5.57 10.35
N LYS A 514 40.99 -4.38 10.46
CA LYS A 514 41.54 -3.11 10.00
C LYS A 514 41.70 -2.11 11.14
N GLY A 515 42.87 -2.08 11.76
CA GLY A 515 43.31 -0.98 12.62
C GLY A 515 42.77 -0.95 14.05
N GLY A 516 42.03 -1.92 14.52
CA GLY A 516 41.72 -2.15 15.95
C GLY A 516 40.81 -1.11 16.65
N ALA A 517 40.40 -0.06 15.96
CA ALA A 517 39.68 1.06 16.57
C ALA A 517 38.24 0.74 16.94
N THR A 518 37.61 -0.26 16.29
CA THR A 518 36.21 -0.60 16.49
C THR A 518 35.96 -1.15 17.90
N PHE A 519 36.80 -2.06 18.38
CA PHE A 519 36.57 -2.80 19.63
C PHE A 519 37.58 -2.54 20.76
N ALA A 520 38.54 -1.64 20.56
CA ALA A 520 39.66 -1.42 21.52
C ALA A 520 39.22 -1.12 22.97
N ALA A 521 38.06 -0.44 23.15
CA ALA A 521 37.55 -0.12 24.49
C ALA A 521 36.69 -1.24 25.09
N LEU A 522 36.39 -2.31 24.34
CA LEU A 522 35.49 -3.40 24.71
C LEU A 522 36.25 -4.63 25.23
N ASP A 523 37.60 -4.59 25.20
CA ASP A 523 38.50 -5.60 25.76
C ASP A 523 38.31 -5.80 27.27
N ARG A 524 37.86 -4.75 27.95
CA ARG A 524 37.63 -4.72 29.41
C ARG A 524 36.27 -5.26 29.86
N LEU A 525 35.40 -5.64 28.94
CA LEU A 525 34.11 -6.22 29.31
C LEU A 525 34.34 -7.65 29.86
N PRO A 526 33.67 -8.03 30.96
CA PRO A 526 33.82 -9.38 31.54
C PRO A 526 33.28 -10.47 30.59
N HIS A 527 32.51 -10.13 29.56
CA HIS A 527 32.01 -11.01 28.53
C HIS A 527 33.05 -11.30 27.45
N THR A 528 34.07 -10.46 27.31
CA THR A 528 35.01 -10.56 26.18
C THR A 528 36.03 -11.65 26.42
N ALA A 529 35.85 -12.75 25.69
CA ALA A 529 36.78 -13.87 25.71
C ALA A 529 38.08 -13.57 24.92
N ALA A 530 37.96 -12.83 23.82
CA ALA A 530 39.10 -12.39 23.01
C ALA A 530 38.76 -11.12 22.21
N VAL A 531 39.73 -10.22 22.09
CA VAL A 531 39.78 -9.13 21.12
C VAL A 531 40.99 -9.34 20.22
N ILE A 532 40.74 -9.41 18.92
CA ILE A 532 41.79 -9.68 17.93
C ILE A 532 41.79 -8.49 16.95
N THR A 533 42.90 -7.75 16.97
CA THR A 533 43.07 -6.52 16.19
C THR A 533 44.36 -6.60 15.35
N ASN A 534 44.48 -5.75 14.33
CA ASN A 534 45.67 -5.62 13.47
C ASN A 534 46.05 -6.91 12.71
N LEU A 535 45.10 -7.77 12.41
CA LEU A 535 45.33 -9.04 11.72
C LEU A 535 46.02 -8.90 10.35
N ALA A 536 45.91 -7.73 9.70
CA ALA A 536 46.58 -7.46 8.44
C ALA A 536 48.13 -7.51 8.56
N GLN A 537 48.68 -7.25 9.76
CA GLN A 537 50.13 -7.26 10.04
C GLN A 537 50.61 -8.55 10.68
N GLU A 538 49.70 -9.33 11.29
CA GLU A 538 50.04 -10.54 12.06
C GLU A 538 49.24 -11.77 11.60
N LEU A 539 49.50 -12.24 10.37
CA LEU A 539 48.83 -13.41 9.79
C LEU A 539 48.91 -14.70 10.65
N PRO A 540 49.98 -14.98 11.42
CA PRO A 540 50.00 -16.14 12.33
C PRO A 540 48.92 -16.08 13.41
N LEU A 541 48.43 -14.91 13.81
CA LEU A 541 47.31 -14.79 14.75
C LEU A 541 45.99 -15.23 14.13
N VAL A 542 45.85 -15.10 12.81
CA VAL A 542 44.65 -15.59 12.08
C VAL A 542 44.59 -17.11 12.14
N ASP A 543 45.71 -17.78 11.95
CA ASP A 543 45.77 -19.25 12.01
C ASP A 543 45.47 -19.75 13.44
N ARG A 544 46.04 -19.11 14.46
CA ARG A 544 45.71 -19.40 15.87
C ARG A 544 44.25 -19.15 16.22
N MET A 545 43.64 -18.12 15.64
CA MET A 545 42.21 -17.84 15.80
C MET A 545 41.36 -18.94 15.15
N ALA A 546 41.75 -19.41 13.95
CA ALA A 546 41.07 -20.51 13.28
C ALA A 546 41.11 -21.78 14.14
N ASP A 547 42.30 -22.13 14.66
CA ASP A 547 42.47 -23.27 15.54
C ASP A 547 41.66 -23.15 16.84
N ALA A 548 41.63 -21.96 17.44
CA ALA A 548 40.86 -21.71 18.67
C ALA A 548 39.36 -21.85 18.44
N LEU A 549 38.81 -21.29 17.34
CA LEU A 549 37.42 -21.42 17.00
C LEU A 549 37.02 -22.86 16.65
N HIS A 550 37.88 -23.57 15.91
CA HIS A 550 37.69 -24.99 15.64
C HIS A 550 37.69 -25.80 16.94
N GLY A 551 38.69 -25.58 17.81
CA GLY A 551 38.79 -26.21 19.12
C GLY A 551 37.54 -25.97 19.98
N GLU A 552 36.98 -24.75 19.95
CA GLU A 552 35.75 -24.41 20.68
C GLU A 552 34.53 -25.17 20.13
N VAL A 553 34.40 -25.31 18.80
CA VAL A 553 33.34 -26.14 18.18
C VAL A 553 33.46 -27.59 18.70
N VAL A 554 34.66 -28.16 18.67
CA VAL A 554 34.90 -29.52 19.14
C VAL A 554 34.62 -29.65 20.64
N ARG A 555 35.07 -28.69 21.45
CA ARG A 555 34.84 -28.68 22.91
C ARG A 555 33.33 -28.69 23.22
N ARG A 556 32.55 -27.85 22.55
CA ARG A 556 31.08 -27.76 22.73
C ARG A 556 30.40 -29.07 22.33
N GLN A 557 30.77 -29.66 21.20
CA GLN A 557 30.28 -30.98 20.81
C GLN A 557 30.58 -32.07 21.83
N GLN A 558 31.80 -32.07 22.39
CA GLN A 558 32.17 -33.02 23.43
C GLN A 558 31.39 -32.83 24.73
N LEU A 559 31.10 -31.56 25.12
CA LEU A 559 30.29 -31.28 26.29
C LEU A 559 28.87 -31.81 26.12
N LEU A 560 28.24 -31.57 24.96
CA LEU A 560 26.88 -32.09 24.66
C LEU A 560 26.87 -33.64 24.68
N ARG A 561 27.92 -34.29 24.16
CA ARG A 561 28.05 -35.75 24.20
C ARG A 561 28.18 -36.26 25.63
N ARG A 562 29.03 -35.63 26.45
CA ARG A 562 29.25 -36.04 27.86
C ARG A 562 28.02 -35.84 28.72
N ALA A 563 27.22 -34.82 28.41
CA ALA A 563 25.96 -34.53 29.10
C ALA A 563 24.78 -35.43 28.69
N GLY A 564 25.04 -36.57 27.99
CA GLY A 564 24.03 -37.54 27.60
C GLY A 564 23.65 -37.48 26.11
N ASN A 565 24.55 -37.15 25.21
CA ASN A 565 24.33 -36.99 23.76
C ASN A 565 23.24 -35.98 23.42
N LEU A 566 23.23 -34.86 24.12
CA LEU A 566 22.22 -33.83 23.90
C LEU A 566 22.33 -33.21 22.50
N ALA A 567 21.18 -32.91 21.88
CA ALA A 567 21.14 -32.42 20.51
C ALA A 567 21.51 -30.92 20.40
N SER A 568 21.27 -30.17 21.47
CA SER A 568 21.49 -28.72 21.44
C SER A 568 21.94 -28.15 22.79
N ARG A 569 22.53 -26.94 22.72
CA ARG A 569 22.82 -26.14 23.92
C ARG A 569 21.58 -25.90 24.77
N GLN A 570 20.40 -25.78 24.16
CA GLN A 570 19.14 -25.61 24.90
C GLN A 570 18.84 -26.81 25.78
N ASP A 571 19.03 -28.00 25.24
CA ASP A 571 18.82 -29.22 26.00
C ASP A 571 19.86 -29.34 27.14
N TYR A 572 21.11 -28.92 26.86
CA TYR A 572 22.17 -28.83 27.87
C TYR A 572 21.78 -27.90 29.01
N LEU A 573 21.26 -26.70 28.73
CA LEU A 573 20.81 -25.74 29.75
C LEU A 573 19.61 -26.20 30.57
N ARG A 574 18.81 -27.15 30.08
CA ARG A 574 17.75 -27.79 30.87
C ARG A 574 18.26 -28.82 31.85
N VAL A 575 19.32 -29.50 31.51
CA VAL A 575 19.96 -30.54 32.35
C VAL A 575 20.95 -29.95 33.35
N GLN A 576 21.71 -28.95 32.97
CA GLN A 576 22.75 -28.31 33.76
C GLN A 576 22.32 -27.93 35.19
N PRO A 577 21.13 -27.35 35.46
CA PRO A 577 20.73 -27.02 36.84
C PRO A 577 20.56 -28.23 37.75
N THR A 578 20.39 -29.42 37.18
CA THR A 578 20.21 -30.66 37.94
C THR A 578 21.49 -31.47 38.07
N ASP A 579 22.56 -31.07 37.40
CA ASP A 579 23.86 -31.75 37.42
C ASP A 579 25.00 -30.73 37.61
N GLU A 580 25.44 -30.59 38.85
CA GLU A 580 26.52 -29.65 39.26
C GLU A 580 27.89 -29.99 38.64
N THR A 581 28.03 -31.16 38.04
CA THR A 581 29.28 -31.54 37.34
C THR A 581 29.41 -30.93 35.96
N LEU A 582 28.31 -30.42 35.40
CA LEU A 582 28.27 -29.83 34.07
C LEU A 582 28.71 -28.35 34.13
N PRO A 583 29.79 -27.96 33.44
CA PRO A 583 30.26 -26.58 33.43
C PRO A 583 29.33 -25.66 32.69
N PRO A 584 29.34 -24.35 32.99
CA PRO A 584 28.54 -23.35 32.22
C PRO A 584 28.88 -23.40 30.73
N LEU A 585 27.82 -23.32 29.88
CA LEU A 585 27.94 -23.26 28.43
C LEU A 585 27.31 -21.96 27.90
N PRO A 586 28.02 -20.82 28.02
CA PRO A 586 27.49 -19.53 27.51
C PRO A 586 27.31 -19.52 26.02
N SER A 587 26.37 -18.74 25.51
CA SER A 587 26.34 -18.40 24.09
C SER A 587 27.60 -17.65 23.70
N LEU A 588 28.17 -17.98 22.54
CA LEU A 588 29.36 -17.31 22.00
C LEU A 588 28.94 -16.49 20.78
N VAL A 589 29.06 -15.16 20.88
CA VAL A 589 28.81 -14.25 19.75
C VAL A 589 30.15 -13.78 19.21
N ILE A 590 30.40 -14.12 17.96
CA ILE A 590 31.61 -13.78 17.20
C ILE A 590 31.25 -12.60 16.29
N VAL A 591 31.81 -11.44 16.55
CA VAL A 591 31.62 -10.22 15.75
C VAL A 591 32.89 -9.97 14.95
N CYS A 592 32.82 -10.06 13.64
CA CYS A 592 33.95 -9.86 12.74
C CYS A 592 33.72 -8.61 11.88
N ASP A 593 34.49 -7.55 12.16
CA ASP A 593 34.50 -6.34 11.30
C ASP A 593 35.51 -6.54 10.16
N GLU A 594 35.12 -6.15 8.94
CA GLU A 594 35.87 -6.31 7.69
C GLU A 594 36.22 -7.78 7.34
N PHE A 595 35.25 -8.70 7.51
CA PHE A 595 35.47 -10.12 7.22
C PHE A 595 35.88 -10.39 5.77
N THR A 596 35.51 -9.55 4.81
CA THR A 596 35.95 -9.69 3.41
C THR A 596 37.44 -9.44 3.22
N GLU A 597 38.04 -8.57 4.01
CA GLU A 597 39.48 -8.35 4.04
C GLU A 597 40.20 -9.57 4.65
N LEU A 598 39.66 -10.15 5.73
CA LEU A 598 40.12 -11.39 6.32
C LEU A 598 40.15 -12.52 5.29
N LEU A 599 39.06 -12.73 4.54
CA LEU A 599 38.97 -13.75 3.49
C LEU A 599 39.88 -13.46 2.27
N THR A 600 40.26 -12.21 2.06
CA THR A 600 41.22 -11.83 1.02
C THR A 600 42.63 -12.26 1.44
N ALA A 601 43.00 -12.05 2.72
CA ALA A 601 44.31 -12.41 3.27
C ALA A 601 44.44 -13.93 3.51
N LYS A 602 43.36 -14.59 3.93
CA LYS A 602 43.29 -16.01 4.24
C LYS A 602 41.99 -16.62 3.71
N PRO A 603 41.96 -17.05 2.43
CA PRO A 603 40.75 -17.61 1.81
C PRO A 603 40.16 -18.83 2.52
N ASP A 604 41.05 -19.67 3.09
CA ASP A 604 40.68 -20.92 3.78
C ASP A 604 39.87 -20.64 5.08
N PHE A 605 39.89 -19.41 5.60
CA PHE A 605 39.14 -19.06 6.80
C PHE A 605 37.61 -19.13 6.58
N ILE A 606 37.16 -19.14 5.32
CA ILE A 606 35.73 -19.34 4.98
C ILE A 606 35.21 -20.67 5.53
N ASP A 607 36.06 -21.72 5.60
CA ASP A 607 35.63 -23.05 6.05
C ASP A 607 35.21 -23.04 7.52
N ILE A 608 35.87 -22.24 8.37
CA ILE A 608 35.49 -22.05 9.78
C ILE A 608 34.12 -21.36 9.87
N PHE A 609 33.87 -20.30 9.07
CA PHE A 609 32.60 -19.64 9.05
C PHE A 609 31.49 -20.56 8.54
N LEU A 610 31.73 -21.36 7.51
CA LEU A 610 30.80 -22.38 7.01
C LEU A 610 30.55 -23.47 8.06
N GLN A 611 31.57 -23.91 8.77
CA GLN A 611 31.43 -24.89 9.86
C GLN A 611 30.54 -24.33 10.98
N ILE A 612 30.80 -23.08 11.43
CA ILE A 612 29.98 -22.43 12.44
C ILE A 612 28.56 -22.17 11.89
N GLY A 613 28.41 -21.77 10.62
CA GLY A 613 27.11 -21.60 9.97
C GLY A 613 26.24 -22.85 10.01
N ARG A 614 26.87 -24.05 9.83
CA ARG A 614 26.15 -25.34 9.85
C ARG A 614 25.79 -25.82 11.24
N VAL A 615 26.75 -25.77 12.19
CA VAL A 615 26.55 -26.37 13.51
C VAL A 615 26.43 -25.36 14.65
N GLY A 616 26.76 -24.09 14.42
CA GLY A 616 26.76 -23.04 15.45
C GLY A 616 25.40 -22.89 16.14
N ARG A 617 24.31 -23.02 15.39
CA ARG A 617 22.94 -22.98 15.91
C ARG A 617 22.76 -23.95 17.10
N SER A 618 23.09 -25.21 16.93
CA SER A 618 22.95 -26.23 17.98
C SER A 618 23.95 -26.05 19.11
N LEU A 619 25.11 -25.45 18.84
CA LEU A 619 26.21 -25.26 19.80
C LEU A 619 26.12 -23.91 20.55
N GLY A 620 25.14 -23.03 20.20
CA GLY A 620 25.04 -21.68 20.76
C GLY A 620 26.19 -20.75 20.34
N MET A 621 26.65 -20.89 19.10
CA MET A 621 27.63 -20.00 18.47
C MET A 621 26.96 -19.15 17.40
N HIS A 622 27.22 -17.86 17.42
CA HIS A 622 26.53 -16.87 16.57
C HIS A 622 27.56 -16.03 15.82
N LEU A 623 27.32 -15.79 14.52
CA LEU A 623 28.18 -14.95 13.69
C LEU A 623 27.48 -13.63 13.38
N VAL A 624 28.18 -12.53 13.60
CA VAL A 624 27.85 -11.21 13.10
C VAL A 624 29.00 -10.75 12.21
N LEU A 625 28.81 -10.91 10.91
CA LEU A 625 29.83 -10.59 9.92
C LEU A 625 29.59 -9.19 9.38
N ALA A 626 30.60 -8.33 9.39
CA ALA A 626 30.48 -6.97 8.92
C ALA A 626 31.50 -6.63 7.84
N SER A 627 31.11 -5.85 6.85
CA SER A 627 31.99 -5.38 5.79
C SER A 627 31.54 -4.03 5.21
N GLN A 628 32.47 -3.32 4.57
CA GLN A 628 32.15 -2.12 3.82
C GLN A 628 31.58 -2.44 2.45
N ARG A 629 32.01 -3.55 1.84
CA ARG A 629 31.55 -4.05 0.53
C ARG A 629 31.38 -5.55 0.57
N VAL A 630 30.44 -6.03 -0.20
CA VAL A 630 30.22 -7.47 -0.40
C VAL A 630 30.27 -7.77 -1.89
N ASP A 631 31.27 -8.52 -2.30
CA ASP A 631 31.38 -9.08 -3.64
C ASP A 631 30.62 -10.42 -3.67
N GLU A 632 29.65 -10.56 -4.60
CA GLU A 632 28.75 -11.74 -4.70
C GLU A 632 29.50 -13.09 -4.76
N GLY A 633 30.73 -13.13 -5.27
CA GLY A 633 31.52 -14.35 -5.38
C GLY A 633 32.24 -14.80 -4.09
N ARG A 634 32.32 -13.95 -3.05
CA ARG A 634 33.12 -14.23 -1.84
C ARG A 634 32.34 -14.90 -0.71
N LEU A 635 31.03 -14.84 -0.74
CA LEU A 635 30.20 -15.48 0.29
C LEU A 635 30.05 -17.00 0.11
N ARG A 636 30.32 -17.57 -1.07
CA ARG A 636 30.41 -19.00 -1.45
C ARG A 636 29.67 -19.97 -0.52
N GLY A 637 28.34 -19.89 -0.45
CA GLY A 637 27.51 -20.78 0.36
C GLY A 637 27.31 -20.32 1.81
N LEU A 638 28.04 -19.32 2.30
CA LEU A 638 27.82 -18.71 3.61
C LEU A 638 26.49 -17.90 3.66
N ASP A 639 26.10 -17.33 2.52
CA ASP A 639 24.85 -16.61 2.33
C ASP A 639 23.61 -17.40 2.76
N THR A 640 23.62 -18.72 2.55
CA THR A 640 22.51 -19.62 2.96
C THR A 640 22.35 -19.74 4.48
N HIS A 641 23.38 -19.40 5.24
CA HIS A 641 23.39 -19.45 6.69
C HIS A 641 23.12 -18.09 7.36
N LEU A 642 23.17 -16.98 6.59
CA LEU A 642 22.95 -15.62 7.09
C LEU A 642 21.47 -15.29 7.08
N ALA A 643 20.82 -15.47 8.22
CA ALA A 643 19.37 -15.39 8.35
C ALA A 643 18.81 -13.95 8.42
N TYR A 644 19.63 -12.98 8.85
CA TYR A 644 19.28 -11.56 8.85
C TYR A 644 20.37 -10.72 8.21
N GLN A 645 19.97 -9.59 7.60
CA GLN A 645 20.86 -8.64 6.96
C GLN A 645 20.58 -7.23 7.47
N ILE A 646 21.62 -6.50 7.81
CA ILE A 646 21.58 -5.09 8.16
C ILE A 646 22.34 -4.30 7.09
N GLY A 647 21.62 -3.44 6.37
CA GLY A 647 22.20 -2.55 5.37
C GLY A 647 22.19 -1.11 5.89
N LEU A 648 23.36 -0.56 6.22
CA LEU A 648 23.55 0.88 6.36
C LEU A 648 23.70 1.50 4.97
N ARG A 649 23.98 2.79 4.85
CA ARG A 649 24.16 3.40 3.54
C ARG A 649 25.26 2.70 2.74
N THR A 650 24.94 2.24 1.53
CA THR A 650 25.85 1.52 0.62
C THR A 650 26.46 2.47 -0.41
N PHE A 651 27.54 2.04 -1.08
CA PHE A 651 28.17 2.82 -2.15
C PHE A 651 27.33 2.84 -3.43
N SER A 652 26.53 1.81 -3.69
CA SER A 652 25.71 1.69 -4.88
C SER A 652 24.36 1.02 -4.60
N ALA A 653 23.40 1.22 -5.51
CA ALA A 653 22.11 0.54 -5.48
C ALA A 653 22.24 -0.97 -5.74
N LEU A 654 23.28 -1.42 -6.45
CA LEU A 654 23.56 -2.85 -6.66
C LEU A 654 23.97 -3.53 -5.36
N GLU A 655 24.88 -2.92 -4.59
CA GLU A 655 25.26 -3.44 -3.27
C GLU A 655 24.05 -3.50 -2.31
N SER A 656 23.20 -2.48 -2.33
CA SER A 656 21.96 -2.50 -1.55
C SER A 656 21.06 -3.67 -1.94
N ARG A 657 20.90 -3.95 -3.23
CA ARG A 657 20.11 -5.10 -3.71
C ARG A 657 20.75 -6.43 -3.34
N ALA A 658 22.07 -6.56 -3.43
CA ALA A 658 22.78 -7.76 -3.03
C ALA A 658 22.58 -8.11 -1.54
N VAL A 659 22.48 -7.10 -0.68
CA VAL A 659 22.32 -7.29 0.78
C VAL A 659 20.86 -7.37 1.18
N LEU A 660 20.04 -6.40 0.74
CA LEU A 660 18.65 -6.24 1.21
C LEU A 660 17.58 -6.71 0.21
N GLY A 661 17.96 -7.02 -1.04
CA GLY A 661 17.03 -7.30 -2.12
C GLY A 661 16.35 -6.05 -2.70
N VAL A 662 16.60 -4.86 -2.13
CA VAL A 662 16.01 -3.57 -2.52
C VAL A 662 17.10 -2.48 -2.59
N PRO A 663 16.95 -1.41 -3.41
CA PRO A 663 17.97 -0.38 -3.57
C PRO A 663 17.99 0.67 -2.45
N ASP A 664 17.13 0.55 -1.45
CA ASP A 664 16.77 1.59 -0.49
C ASP A 664 17.93 2.06 0.40
N ALA A 665 18.88 1.17 0.72
CA ALA A 665 20.04 1.55 1.54
C ALA A 665 20.98 2.55 0.84
N TYR A 666 21.01 2.56 -0.48
CA TYR A 666 21.75 3.58 -1.24
C TYR A 666 21.18 4.98 -1.08
N HIS A 667 19.86 5.09 -0.89
CA HIS A 667 19.13 6.35 -0.73
C HIS A 667 19.05 6.85 0.72
N LEU A 668 19.70 6.16 1.66
CA LEU A 668 19.75 6.61 3.05
C LEU A 668 20.47 7.96 3.19
N PRO A 669 20.11 8.79 4.19
CA PRO A 669 20.78 10.05 4.50
C PRO A 669 22.30 9.88 4.68
N ARG A 670 23.04 10.95 4.49
CA ARG A 670 24.50 10.96 4.70
C ARG A 670 24.89 10.89 6.18
N GLU A 671 23.99 11.25 7.08
CA GLU A 671 24.20 11.18 8.52
C GLU A 671 24.39 9.70 8.93
N PRO A 672 25.40 9.41 9.80
CA PRO A 672 25.66 8.04 10.24
C PRO A 672 24.51 7.44 11.06
N GLY A 673 24.41 6.11 11.03
CA GLY A 673 23.48 5.35 11.86
C GLY A 673 22.09 5.09 11.26
N HIS A 674 21.83 5.55 10.04
CA HIS A 674 20.63 5.14 9.32
C HIS A 674 20.82 3.80 8.62
N GLY A 675 19.85 2.89 8.72
CA GLY A 675 19.92 1.57 8.13
C GLY A 675 18.56 0.91 7.92
N PHE A 676 18.64 -0.28 7.32
CA PHE A 676 17.53 -1.22 7.16
C PHE A 676 17.90 -2.57 7.75
N LEU A 677 17.00 -3.18 8.48
CA LEU A 677 17.07 -4.55 8.96
C LEU A 677 16.11 -5.41 8.14
N ARG A 678 16.64 -6.45 7.50
CA ARG A 678 15.90 -7.48 6.78
C ARG A 678 16.05 -8.81 7.45
N TYR A 679 14.96 -9.54 7.67
CA TYR A 679 14.94 -10.93 8.13
C TYR A 679 13.68 -11.62 7.58
N GLY A 680 13.76 -12.92 7.35
CA GLY A 680 12.67 -13.68 6.77
C GLY A 680 12.24 -13.15 5.40
N THR A 681 10.93 -13.21 5.12
CA THR A 681 10.31 -12.79 3.84
C THR A 681 9.67 -11.41 3.91
N GLY A 682 9.77 -10.71 5.06
CA GLY A 682 9.18 -9.39 5.28
C GLY A 682 9.92 -8.26 4.56
N ALA A 683 9.25 -7.10 4.46
CA ALA A 683 9.90 -5.88 3.98
C ALA A 683 10.99 -5.42 4.96
N PRO A 684 12.11 -4.83 4.48
CA PRO A 684 13.16 -4.31 5.35
C PRO A 684 12.62 -3.21 6.28
N VAL A 685 12.97 -3.30 7.56
CA VAL A 685 12.58 -2.32 8.60
C VAL A 685 13.61 -1.21 8.65
N ARG A 686 13.21 0.02 8.38
CA ARG A 686 14.09 1.19 8.49
C ARG A 686 14.32 1.55 9.95
N PHE A 687 15.58 1.85 10.30
CA PHE A 687 15.95 2.26 11.66
C PHE A 687 16.99 3.37 11.68
N ARG A 688 17.14 3.99 12.85
CA ARG A 688 18.30 4.80 13.23
C ARG A 688 18.95 4.16 14.45
N ALA A 689 20.22 3.81 14.32
CA ALA A 689 21.01 3.18 15.39
C ALA A 689 21.18 4.11 16.59
N ALA A 690 21.24 3.53 17.77
CA ALA A 690 21.61 4.24 18.96
C ALA A 690 23.11 4.59 18.93
N TYR A 691 23.47 5.73 19.50
CA TYR A 691 24.84 6.22 19.57
C TYR A 691 25.43 5.99 20.96
N VAL A 692 26.57 5.31 21.05
CA VAL A 692 27.19 4.92 22.32
C VAL A 692 28.52 5.58 22.62
N SER A 693 29.18 6.20 21.64
CA SER A 693 30.48 6.87 21.81
C SER A 693 30.36 8.34 22.27
N GLY A 694 29.17 8.83 22.54
CA GLY A 694 28.91 10.17 23.06
C GLY A 694 29.14 10.30 24.57
N PRO A 695 29.08 11.54 25.08
CA PRO A 695 29.18 11.77 26.53
C PRO A 695 27.97 11.17 27.26
N TYR A 696 28.21 10.35 28.24
CA TYR A 696 27.15 9.79 29.07
C TYR A 696 26.56 10.88 29.98
N ARG A 697 25.27 11.16 29.82
CA ARG A 697 24.50 11.99 30.73
C ARG A 697 23.74 11.08 31.69
N ARG A 698 24.16 11.07 32.94
CA ARG A 698 23.43 10.34 34.00
C ARG A 698 22.00 10.89 34.05
N PRO A 699 20.96 10.08 33.89
CA PRO A 699 19.61 10.55 34.08
C PRO A 699 19.48 11.14 35.50
N ALA A 700 18.99 12.35 35.60
CA ALA A 700 18.74 12.93 36.92
C ALA A 700 17.82 11.98 37.70
N PRO A 701 18.14 11.67 38.99
CA PRO A 701 17.26 10.83 39.78
C PRO A 701 15.89 11.52 39.85
N ARG A 702 14.86 10.87 39.29
CA ARG A 702 13.50 11.30 39.55
C ARG A 702 13.33 11.28 41.05
N ARG A 703 13.24 12.46 41.68
CA ARG A 703 12.90 12.58 43.09
C ARG A 703 11.58 11.82 43.29
N ALA A 704 11.66 10.69 43.95
CA ALA A 704 10.50 9.98 44.49
C ALA A 704 9.90 10.87 45.57
N GLY A 705 9.04 11.80 45.20
CA GLY A 705 8.45 12.75 46.15
C GLY A 705 7.89 14.03 45.51
N GLY A 706 7.98 14.23 44.22
CA GLY A 706 7.15 15.24 43.56
C GLY A 706 5.67 14.88 43.71
N PRO A 707 4.76 15.85 43.87
CA PRO A 707 3.34 15.53 43.94
C PRO A 707 2.98 14.67 42.78
N ARG A 708 2.49 13.45 43.03
CA ARG A 708 1.92 12.57 42.02
C ARG A 708 0.86 13.41 41.32
N SER A 709 1.16 13.84 40.07
CA SER A 709 0.11 14.42 39.24
C SER A 709 -0.96 13.34 39.12
N THR A 710 -2.08 13.57 39.82
CA THR A 710 -3.27 12.76 39.65
C THR A 710 -3.52 12.64 38.15
N PRO A 711 -3.67 11.42 37.59
CA PRO A 711 -3.96 11.26 36.17
C PRO A 711 -5.26 12.03 35.89
N MET A 712 -5.15 13.10 35.11
CA MET A 712 -6.32 13.86 34.67
C MET A 712 -6.96 13.10 33.50
N LEU A 713 -8.23 12.74 33.63
CA LEU A 713 -9.03 12.17 32.58
C LEU A 713 -9.60 13.32 31.76
N TYR A 714 -9.25 13.32 30.47
CA TYR A 714 -9.82 14.26 29.50
C TYR A 714 -10.82 13.52 28.59
N GLY A 715 -11.98 14.13 28.38
CA GLY A 715 -12.92 13.67 27.38
C GLY A 715 -12.31 13.85 25.98
N PHE A 716 -12.21 12.77 25.19
CA PHE A 716 -11.74 12.84 23.81
C PHE A 716 -12.87 13.35 22.91
N ARG A 717 -12.83 14.63 22.58
CA ARG A 717 -13.86 15.35 21.80
C ARG A 717 -13.25 16.14 20.65
N THR A 718 -14.10 16.71 19.80
CA THR A 718 -13.69 17.63 18.72
C THR A 718 -13.23 19.00 19.24
N HIS A 719 -13.59 19.37 20.46
CA HIS A 719 -13.13 20.63 21.08
C HIS A 719 -11.68 20.54 21.53
N PRO A 720 -10.90 21.65 21.40
CA PRO A 720 -9.55 21.73 21.97
C PRO A 720 -9.56 21.53 23.48
N VAL A 721 -8.68 20.68 23.97
CA VAL A 721 -8.47 20.52 25.44
C VAL A 721 -7.18 21.24 25.80
N PRO A 722 -7.24 22.32 26.65
CA PRO A 722 -6.05 23.06 27.02
C PRO A 722 -5.02 22.13 27.67
N ALA A 723 -3.76 22.20 27.25
CA ALA A 723 -2.66 21.55 27.97
C ALA A 723 -2.55 22.18 29.34
N ALA A 724 -2.50 21.35 30.41
CA ALA A 724 -2.24 21.85 31.75
C ALA A 724 -0.92 22.64 31.72
N ALA A 725 -0.95 23.87 32.23
CA ALA A 725 0.22 24.74 32.28
C ALA A 725 1.37 24.01 33.01
N THR A 726 2.40 23.62 32.28
CA THR A 726 3.64 23.10 32.84
C THR A 726 4.33 24.25 33.57
N ARG A 727 4.46 24.17 34.92
CA ARG A 727 5.34 25.06 35.66
C ARG A 727 6.74 25.00 35.03
N PRO A 728 7.41 26.14 34.79
CA PRO A 728 8.77 26.15 34.27
C PRO A 728 9.68 25.38 35.25
N GLU A 729 10.39 24.38 34.71
CA GLU A 729 11.42 23.66 35.47
C GLU A 729 12.57 24.61 35.81
N PRO A 730 13.07 24.62 37.07
CA PRO A 730 14.28 25.35 37.39
C PRO A 730 15.46 24.74 36.59
N SER A 731 16.22 25.62 35.92
CA SER A 731 17.44 25.32 35.19
C SER A 731 18.38 24.43 35.98
N ALA A 732 18.65 23.22 35.52
CA ALA A 732 19.58 22.29 36.15
C ALA A 732 21.03 22.76 35.91
N ALA A 733 21.80 22.81 37.03
CA ALA A 733 23.24 23.04 36.96
C ALA A 733 23.98 21.99 36.10
N PRO A 734 25.08 22.33 35.42
CA PRO A 734 25.78 21.41 34.53
C PRO A 734 26.41 20.24 35.29
N GLY A 735 25.89 19.04 35.10
CA GLY A 735 26.44 17.81 35.65
C GLY A 735 27.69 17.35 34.88
N THR A 736 28.63 16.75 35.58
CA THR A 736 29.89 16.20 35.07
C THR A 736 29.66 15.23 33.92
N SER A 737 30.18 15.56 32.73
CA SER A 737 30.11 14.74 31.52
C SER A 737 31.31 13.79 31.43
N GLY A 738 31.10 12.48 31.46
CA GLY A 738 32.10 11.47 31.14
C GLY A 738 31.81 10.80 29.79
N ARG A 739 32.83 10.33 29.08
CA ARG A 739 32.61 9.58 27.85
C ARG A 739 31.94 8.24 28.17
N PHE A 740 30.87 7.90 27.47
CA PHE A 740 30.01 6.76 27.73
C PHE A 740 30.79 5.41 27.79
N SER A 741 31.71 5.17 26.88
CA SER A 741 32.51 3.95 26.81
C SER A 741 33.37 3.72 28.06
N TYR A 742 33.93 4.77 28.65
CA TYR A 742 34.79 4.63 29.83
C TYR A 742 34.00 4.45 31.13
N SER A 743 32.92 5.19 31.29
CA SER A 743 32.09 5.15 32.51
C SER A 743 31.34 3.82 32.68
N LEU A 744 30.79 3.26 31.58
CA LEU A 744 30.04 2.00 31.63
C LEU A 744 30.96 0.78 31.86
N CYS A 745 32.10 0.71 31.16
CA CYS A 745 33.12 -0.35 31.42
C CYS A 745 33.64 -0.31 32.83
N THR A 746 33.83 0.86 33.41
CA THR A 746 34.25 1.03 34.82
C THR A 746 33.18 0.58 35.82
N MET A 747 31.92 0.88 35.54
CA MET A 747 30.75 0.41 36.32
C MET A 747 30.60 -1.13 36.25
N MET A 748 30.74 -1.72 35.06
CA MET A 748 30.65 -3.17 34.89
C MET A 748 31.76 -3.92 35.61
N ARG A 749 32.95 -3.35 35.67
CA ARG A 749 34.09 -3.91 36.41
C ARG A 749 33.85 -3.86 37.93
N ALA A 750 33.30 -2.77 38.44
CA ALA A 750 32.94 -2.66 39.87
C ALA A 750 31.85 -3.67 40.28
N ALA A 751 30.89 -3.93 39.39
CA ALA A 751 29.83 -4.92 39.61
C ALA A 751 30.36 -6.38 39.53
N SER A 752 31.31 -6.66 38.66
CA SER A 752 31.95 -8.01 38.54
C SER A 752 32.83 -8.31 39.74
N CYS A 753 33.60 -7.33 40.24
CA CYS A 753 34.42 -7.52 41.46
C CYS A 753 33.59 -7.71 42.74
N ALA A 754 32.38 -7.14 42.81
CA ALA A 754 31.45 -7.33 43.91
C ALA A 754 30.69 -8.67 43.88
N ALA A 755 30.66 -9.35 42.75
CA ALA A 755 30.02 -10.66 42.60
C ALA A 755 30.96 -11.85 42.83
N THR A 756 32.30 -11.60 42.85
CA THR A 756 33.33 -12.58 43.15
C THR A 756 33.92 -12.50 44.55
N ALA A 757 33.52 -11.56 45.34
CA ALA A 757 33.75 -11.44 46.78
C ALA A 757 32.47 -11.79 47.58
#